data_a3714916bd73e30c84d83b28f9ac78c1
#
_entry.id   a3714916bd73e30c84d83b28f9ac78c1
#
_cell.length_a   1.000
_cell.length_b   1.000
_cell.length_c   1.000
_cell.angle_alpha   90.00
_cell.angle_beta   90.00
_cell.angle_gamma   90.00
#
_symmetry.space_group_name_H-M   'P 1'
#
loop_
_entity.id
_entity.type
_entity.pdbx_description
1 polymer ?
#
loop_
_entity_poly.entity_id
_entity_poly.type
_entity_poly.pdbx_seq_one_letter_code
_entity_poly.pdbx_strand_id
1 'polypeptide(L)'
;MREFFVAVAIAIVLVGGVLLWPYPPDKEAVLETAASKVLAPAPPAAPAAPGSSVSAPSTRGHVGPTPQVVAQAPTVVRPLSTAIASQGGDPQSGRQVYRKCQACHSLELGKNLVGPSLAGIVGKKAGSDSSFPYSPALKAAGITWDLVTLDRYLLDPQKTVPGNKMPFPGLKTENERKDVIAYLAATPSPDGALATAQQTPSAPAPPARSSVDYIPDVRYTLRSGIAEGRMVFLGVGGTIDGQVNPVLSAAEGQVVQITLINGEGAEHDIVFPDQDVKSPRITGRGASTIIAFRATRAGDFIYFCSVPGHQLAGMQGQFLITPRPPAQTVVEANISREATDLPPPIGKRAPQTIRVDLVTVELEGRLAEGTTFGYWTFNGKVPGPFLRVRVGDTVEVHLKNAADSAMIHSVDFHAATGPGGGAAATQTDPGHEKMVKFKALVPGLFVYHCATPMVAHHIANGMYGLILVEPEGGLPPVNHEFYVMQGEVYTEAAFGQRGSQEFSVEKLLHERPEYFVFNGSVGALSKLHPLQAKVGETVRIFFGVGGPNYTSSFHVIGEIFDRVYNLAGVQEPPLRGVQTVTVPAGGATIVEFKLDVPGNYILVDHALSRAERGLIGILHAEGAPNPEIFEGKVEAGGGH
;
A
#
# COMPACT_ATOMS: atom_id res chain seq x y z
N MET A 1 47.75 -44.97 7.08
CA MET A 1 48.46 -43.69 7.08
C MET A 1 48.93 -43.19 5.70
N ARG A 2 49.34 -44.08 4.77
CA ARG A 2 49.75 -43.65 3.41
C ARG A 2 48.57 -43.14 2.57
N GLU A 3 47.40 -43.72 2.67
CA GLU A 3 46.23 -43.32 1.89
C GLU A 3 45.60 -42.01 2.38
N PHE A 4 45.76 -41.66 3.67
CA PHE A 4 45.28 -40.41 4.23
C PHE A 4 46.09 -39.19 3.74
N PHE A 5 47.41 -39.36 3.53
CA PHE A 5 48.24 -38.30 2.99
C PHE A 5 48.04 -38.06 1.49
N VAL A 6 47.61 -39.06 0.73
CA VAL A 6 47.30 -38.87 -0.69
C VAL A 6 45.99 -38.12 -0.87
N ALA A 7 44.98 -38.40 -0.04
CA ALA A 7 43.69 -37.67 -0.08
C ALA A 7 43.82 -36.18 0.32
N VAL A 8 44.65 -35.87 1.31
CA VAL A 8 44.93 -34.49 1.73
C VAL A 8 45.74 -33.73 0.68
N ALA A 9 46.71 -34.40 0.01
CA ALA A 9 47.48 -33.77 -1.07
C ALA A 9 46.60 -33.43 -2.30
N ILE A 10 45.65 -34.32 -2.66
CA ILE A 10 44.72 -34.04 -3.77
C ILE A 10 43.74 -32.90 -3.43
N ALA A 11 43.28 -32.81 -2.18
CA ALA A 11 42.42 -31.73 -1.73
C ALA A 11 43.13 -30.34 -1.76
N ILE A 12 44.42 -30.31 -1.40
CA ILE A 12 45.21 -29.07 -1.44
C ILE A 12 45.50 -28.62 -2.88
N VAL A 13 45.72 -29.55 -3.81
CA VAL A 13 45.94 -29.23 -5.24
C VAL A 13 44.64 -28.72 -5.90
N LEU A 14 43.45 -29.22 -5.51
CA LEU A 14 42.17 -28.76 -6.05
C LEU A 14 41.78 -27.37 -5.48
N VAL A 15 42.07 -27.09 -4.24
CA VAL A 15 41.80 -25.76 -3.64
C VAL A 15 42.83 -24.71 -4.08
N GLY A 16 44.11 -25.10 -4.26
CA GLY A 16 45.16 -24.20 -4.77
C GLY A 16 45.02 -23.87 -6.26
N GLY A 17 44.44 -24.79 -7.07
CA GLY A 17 44.22 -24.55 -8.50
C GLY A 17 43.12 -23.55 -8.82
N VAL A 18 42.16 -23.35 -7.92
CA VAL A 18 41.07 -22.37 -8.09
C VAL A 18 41.51 -20.93 -7.76
N LEU A 19 42.62 -20.78 -6.99
CA LEU A 19 43.13 -19.47 -6.58
C LEU A 19 44.15 -18.84 -7.53
N LEU A 20 44.56 -19.54 -8.62
CA LEU A 20 45.57 -19.06 -9.56
C LEU A 20 45.09 -18.92 -11.00
N TRP A 21 43.77 -18.84 -11.23
CA TRP A 21 43.26 -18.48 -12.55
C TRP A 21 43.33 -16.95 -12.68
N PRO A 22 44.05 -16.41 -13.67
CA PRO A 22 44.07 -14.97 -13.86
C PRO A 22 42.69 -14.48 -14.32
N TYR A 23 42.14 -13.56 -13.58
CA TYR A 23 40.94 -12.79 -13.95
C TYR A 23 41.20 -12.10 -15.30
N PRO A 24 40.31 -12.19 -16.27
CA PRO A 24 40.49 -11.45 -17.52
C PRO A 24 40.38 -9.94 -17.22
N PRO A 25 41.24 -9.10 -17.82
CA PRO A 25 41.22 -7.67 -17.53
C PRO A 25 39.98 -7.01 -18.14
N ASP A 26 39.38 -6.17 -17.34
CA ASP A 26 38.56 -5.01 -17.67
C ASP A 26 37.41 -5.11 -18.68
N LYS A 27 36.21 -5.34 -18.11
CA LYS A 27 34.96 -5.04 -18.81
C LYS A 27 34.58 -3.54 -18.79
N GLU A 28 35.30 -2.68 -18.11
CA GLU A 28 35.03 -1.23 -18.12
C GLU A 28 35.36 -0.56 -19.46
N ALA A 29 36.34 -1.05 -20.18
CA ALA A 29 36.71 -0.50 -21.51
C ALA A 29 35.68 -0.78 -22.64
N VAL A 30 34.73 -1.70 -22.44
CA VAL A 30 33.71 -2.04 -23.45
C VAL A 30 32.46 -1.17 -23.30
N LEU A 31 32.21 -0.59 -22.13
CA LEU A 31 31.06 0.29 -21.90
C LEU A 31 31.31 1.73 -22.36
N GLU A 32 32.54 2.21 -22.36
CA GLU A 32 32.86 3.56 -22.90
C GLU A 32 32.80 3.64 -24.42
N THR A 33 33.07 2.56 -25.15
CA THR A 33 32.99 2.54 -26.63
C THR A 33 31.57 2.43 -27.17
N ALA A 34 30.59 2.00 -26.36
CA ALA A 34 29.18 1.94 -26.74
C ALA A 34 28.44 3.27 -26.51
N ALA A 35 28.88 4.06 -25.53
CA ALA A 35 28.28 5.37 -25.22
C ALA A 35 28.68 6.48 -26.19
N SER A 36 29.83 6.36 -26.87
CA SER A 36 30.33 7.38 -27.83
C SER A 36 29.71 7.32 -29.22
N LYS A 37 28.86 6.36 -29.53
CA LYS A 37 28.24 6.21 -30.85
C LYS A 37 26.80 6.70 -30.98
N VAL A 38 26.20 7.26 -29.95
CA VAL A 38 24.78 7.67 -29.95
C VAL A 38 24.58 9.19 -29.98
N LEU A 39 25.62 9.99 -29.98
CA LEU A 39 25.49 11.45 -30.05
C LEU A 39 26.25 12.01 -31.25
N ALA A 40 25.65 11.89 -32.46
CA ALA A 40 26.00 12.74 -33.61
C ALA A 40 25.04 13.95 -33.60
N PRO A 41 25.54 15.19 -33.70
CA PRO A 41 24.70 16.38 -33.74
C PRO A 41 23.96 16.51 -35.06
N ALA A 42 22.71 16.97 -35.00
CA ALA A 42 21.88 17.29 -36.13
C ALA A 42 22.49 18.43 -36.96
N PRO A 43 22.33 18.45 -38.32
CA PRO A 43 22.86 19.50 -39.17
C PRO A 43 22.12 20.83 -38.93
N PRO A 44 22.80 21.99 -39.16
CA PRO A 44 22.23 23.32 -38.94
C PRO A 44 21.15 23.66 -39.96
N ALA A 45 20.10 24.30 -39.50
CA ALA A 45 19.02 24.82 -40.31
C ALA A 45 19.48 25.97 -41.22
N ALA A 46 18.99 26.01 -42.44
CA ALA A 46 19.25 27.02 -43.45
C ALA A 46 18.66 28.39 -43.06
N PRO A 47 19.25 29.51 -43.50
CA PRO A 47 18.83 30.86 -43.12
C PRO A 47 17.57 31.29 -43.85
N ALA A 48 16.67 31.96 -43.13
CA ALA A 48 15.48 32.61 -43.67
C ALA A 48 15.85 33.96 -44.29
N ALA A 49 15.27 34.27 -45.45
CA ALA A 49 15.43 35.50 -46.19
C ALA A 49 14.67 36.70 -45.59
N PRO A 50 15.09 37.94 -45.81
CA PRO A 50 14.54 39.13 -45.18
C PRO A 50 13.39 39.75 -46.00
N GLY A 51 12.44 40.36 -45.33
CA GLY A 51 11.40 41.09 -46.02
C GLY A 51 10.43 41.89 -45.14
N SER A 52 10.67 43.17 -45.12
CA SER A 52 9.74 44.29 -45.16
C SER A 52 9.31 44.95 -43.84
N SER A 53 9.90 46.09 -43.64
CA SER A 53 9.53 47.21 -42.79
C SER A 53 8.17 47.83 -43.17
N VAL A 54 7.31 48.13 -42.18
CA VAL A 54 6.33 49.20 -42.29
C VAL A 54 6.27 49.96 -40.97
N SER A 55 6.34 51.27 -41.15
CA SER A 55 6.51 52.37 -40.18
C SER A 55 5.36 52.55 -39.21
N ALA A 56 5.68 53.08 -38.04
CA ALA A 56 4.77 53.69 -37.09
C ALA A 56 4.28 55.08 -37.53
N PRO A 57 3.16 55.58 -36.98
CA PRO A 57 3.03 57.00 -36.73
C PRO A 57 2.91 57.31 -35.24
N SER A 58 3.72 58.31 -34.90
CA SER A 58 3.71 59.07 -33.66
C SER A 58 2.45 59.92 -33.55
N THR A 59 1.78 59.99 -32.39
CA THR A 59 1.05 61.16 -31.95
C THR A 59 1.22 61.38 -30.46
N ARG A 60 1.45 62.66 -30.20
CA ARG A 60 1.74 63.31 -28.89
C ARG A 60 0.58 63.30 -27.91
N GLY A 61 0.90 63.13 -26.67
CA GLY A 61 0.68 63.91 -25.50
C GLY A 61 -0.74 64.26 -25.06
N HIS A 62 -1.06 63.81 -23.85
CA HIS A 62 -1.79 64.65 -22.89
C HIS A 62 -1.40 64.29 -21.48
N VAL A 63 -0.98 65.29 -20.71
CA VAL A 63 -0.67 65.22 -19.28
C VAL A 63 -2.00 65.39 -18.52
N GLY A 64 -2.36 64.48 -17.69
CA GLY A 64 -3.48 64.55 -16.75
C GLY A 64 -3.04 64.13 -15.34
N PRO A 65 -3.65 64.64 -14.29
CA PRO A 65 -3.03 64.83 -12.98
C PRO A 65 -2.92 63.55 -12.14
N THR A 66 -1.89 63.52 -11.31
CA THR A 66 -1.57 62.51 -10.29
C THR A 66 -2.72 62.30 -9.30
N PRO A 67 -3.15 61.08 -9.00
CA PRO A 67 -4.03 60.85 -7.85
C PRO A 67 -3.22 60.77 -6.55
N GLN A 68 -3.71 61.46 -5.54
CA GLN A 68 -3.24 61.46 -4.17
C GLN A 68 -3.27 60.06 -3.56
N VAL A 69 -2.20 59.72 -2.81
CA VAL A 69 -2.11 58.53 -1.96
C VAL A 69 -3.06 58.72 -0.78
N VAL A 70 -4.18 58.01 -0.79
CA VAL A 70 -5.03 57.84 0.41
C VAL A 70 -4.42 56.66 1.21
N ALA A 71 -3.96 56.98 2.42
CA ALA A 71 -3.51 56.00 3.39
C ALA A 71 -4.66 55.04 3.77
N GLN A 72 -4.56 53.80 3.38
CA GLN A 72 -5.47 52.74 3.84
C GLN A 72 -5.04 52.30 5.25
N ALA A 73 -6.01 52.22 6.15
CA ALA A 73 -5.89 51.71 7.50
C ALA A 73 -5.42 50.24 7.51
N PRO A 74 -4.74 49.75 8.56
CA PRO A 74 -4.20 48.40 8.61
C PRO A 74 -5.32 47.35 8.53
N THR A 75 -5.23 46.49 7.54
CA THR A 75 -6.12 45.33 7.38
C THR A 75 -5.89 44.38 8.54
N VAL A 76 -6.89 44.18 9.37
CA VAL A 76 -6.91 43.18 10.44
C VAL A 76 -6.78 41.81 9.79
N VAL A 77 -5.64 41.16 9.98
CA VAL A 77 -5.43 39.75 9.57
C VAL A 77 -6.32 38.88 10.45
N ARG A 78 -7.43 38.41 9.90
CA ARG A 78 -8.27 37.38 10.55
C ARG A 78 -7.48 36.09 10.72
N PRO A 79 -7.54 35.45 11.89
CA PRO A 79 -6.85 34.15 12.08
C PRO A 79 -7.39 33.10 11.10
N LEU A 80 -6.50 32.25 10.61
CA LEU A 80 -6.74 31.22 9.59
C LEU A 80 -7.92 30.28 9.94
N SER A 81 -8.14 30.02 11.24
CA SER A 81 -9.25 29.22 11.77
C SER A 81 -10.64 29.76 11.39
N THR A 82 -10.79 31.09 11.29
CA THR A 82 -12.07 31.73 10.93
C THR A 82 -12.37 31.61 9.42
N ALA A 83 -11.32 31.53 8.58
CA ALA A 83 -11.49 31.35 7.14
C ALA A 83 -11.88 29.89 6.79
N ILE A 84 -11.43 28.90 7.59
CA ILE A 84 -11.77 27.47 7.42
C ILE A 84 -13.25 27.24 7.75
N ALA A 85 -13.75 27.81 8.85
CA ALA A 85 -15.15 27.70 9.25
C ALA A 85 -16.13 28.33 8.24
N SER A 86 -15.67 29.26 7.41
CA SER A 86 -16.52 29.94 6.40
C SER A 86 -16.66 29.14 5.08
N GLN A 87 -15.87 28.08 4.83
CA GLN A 87 -15.95 27.27 3.62
C GLN A 87 -16.76 25.97 3.76
N GLY A 88 -17.22 25.61 4.96
CA GLY A 88 -18.22 24.57 5.20
C GLY A 88 -17.78 23.12 5.01
N GLY A 89 -16.46 22.83 5.01
CA GLY A 89 -15.95 21.44 4.94
C GLY A 89 -15.89 20.79 6.32
N ASP A 90 -16.17 19.47 6.38
CA ASP A 90 -16.08 18.65 7.59
C ASP A 90 -14.73 17.90 7.61
N PRO A 91 -13.82 18.19 8.58
CA PRO A 91 -12.54 17.50 8.68
C PRO A 91 -12.66 15.99 8.93
N GLN A 92 -13.76 15.52 9.53
CA GLN A 92 -13.97 14.10 9.81
C GLN A 92 -14.31 13.34 8.53
N SER A 93 -15.21 13.89 7.70
CA SER A 93 -15.44 13.41 6.33
C SER A 93 -14.20 13.55 5.46
N GLY A 94 -13.44 14.64 5.64
CA GLY A 94 -12.17 14.89 4.95
C GLY A 94 -11.11 13.83 5.20
N ARG A 95 -11.08 13.23 6.39
CA ARG A 95 -10.21 12.09 6.70
C ARG A 95 -10.55 10.88 5.81
N GLN A 96 -11.81 10.63 5.52
CA GLN A 96 -12.23 9.55 4.61
C GLN A 96 -11.75 9.83 3.18
N VAL A 97 -11.91 11.08 2.74
CA VAL A 97 -11.44 11.52 1.41
C VAL A 97 -9.91 11.45 1.32
N TYR A 98 -9.19 11.76 2.40
CA TYR A 98 -7.72 11.69 2.45
C TYR A 98 -7.18 10.28 2.20
N ARG A 99 -7.96 9.23 2.41
CA ARG A 99 -7.57 7.86 2.03
C ARG A 99 -7.13 7.73 0.57
N LYS A 100 -7.70 8.55 -0.32
CA LYS A 100 -7.31 8.65 -1.73
C LYS A 100 -5.92 9.29 -1.94
N CYS A 101 -5.38 9.94 -0.93
CA CYS A 101 -4.11 10.66 -0.96
C CYS A 101 -2.99 9.94 -0.19
N GLN A 102 -3.34 9.19 0.85
CA GLN A 102 -2.40 8.57 1.81
C GLN A 102 -1.47 7.55 1.16
N ALA A 103 -1.87 6.95 0.05
CA ALA A 103 -1.03 6.05 -0.73
C ALA A 103 0.29 6.71 -1.19
N CYS A 104 0.23 8.01 -1.45
CA CYS A 104 1.37 8.77 -1.99
C CYS A 104 1.90 9.83 -1.02
N HIS A 105 1.10 10.30 -0.06
CA HIS A 105 1.42 11.43 0.80
C HIS A 105 1.28 11.09 2.29
N SER A 106 2.27 11.49 3.09
CA SER A 106 2.20 11.46 4.55
C SER A 106 1.65 12.75 5.13
N LEU A 107 1.07 12.69 6.32
CA LEU A 107 0.75 13.86 7.16
C LEU A 107 1.79 14.07 8.27
N GLU A 108 2.87 13.29 8.29
CA GLU A 108 3.99 13.50 9.18
C GLU A 108 4.95 14.53 8.60
N LEU A 109 5.41 15.43 9.46
CA LEU A 109 6.30 16.51 9.05
C LEU A 109 7.64 15.97 8.52
N GLY A 110 8.01 16.39 7.29
CA GLY A 110 9.27 15.99 6.67
C GLY A 110 9.32 14.54 6.16
N LYS A 111 8.28 13.74 6.38
CA LYS A 111 8.19 12.37 5.86
C LYS A 111 7.62 12.38 4.45
N ASN A 112 8.49 12.37 3.46
CA ASN A 112 8.12 12.23 2.06
C ASN A 112 7.94 10.74 1.72
N LEU A 113 6.88 10.41 0.99
CA LEU A 113 6.64 9.11 0.38
C LEU A 113 6.91 9.20 -1.14
N VAL A 114 6.02 8.67 -1.96
CA VAL A 114 6.06 8.87 -3.42
C VAL A 114 5.76 10.33 -3.78
N GLY A 115 4.87 10.96 -3.02
CA GLY A 115 4.62 12.40 -2.99
C GLY A 115 5.23 13.08 -1.75
N PRO A 116 5.28 14.41 -1.72
CA PRO A 116 5.76 15.14 -0.56
C PRO A 116 4.81 15.04 0.62
N SER A 117 5.34 15.24 1.85
CA SER A 117 4.48 15.38 3.01
C SER A 117 3.46 16.51 2.84
N LEU A 118 2.20 16.24 3.18
CA LEU A 118 1.12 17.25 3.20
C LEU A 118 0.92 17.88 4.58
N ALA A 119 1.77 17.55 5.57
CA ALA A 119 1.73 18.18 6.88
C ALA A 119 1.91 19.70 6.76
N GLY A 120 0.92 20.46 7.24
CA GLY A 120 0.91 21.92 7.17
C GLY A 120 1.02 22.46 5.75
N ILE A 121 0.44 21.78 4.75
CA ILE A 121 0.51 22.19 3.34
C ILE A 121 -0.17 23.53 3.09
N VAL A 122 -1.20 23.89 3.87
CA VAL A 122 -1.91 25.17 3.72
C VAL A 122 -0.97 26.34 4.03
N GLY A 123 -0.85 27.26 3.08
CA GLY A 123 0.06 28.41 3.14
C GLY A 123 1.46 28.18 2.58
N LYS A 124 1.88 26.93 2.29
CA LYS A 124 3.19 26.64 1.68
C LYS A 124 3.22 26.96 0.19
N LYS A 125 4.41 27.35 -0.31
CA LYS A 125 4.65 27.45 -1.76
C LYS A 125 4.79 26.08 -2.39
N ALA A 126 4.22 25.89 -3.57
CA ALA A 126 4.41 24.67 -4.34
C ALA A 126 5.89 24.45 -4.66
N GLY A 127 6.37 23.21 -4.48
CA GLY A 127 7.74 22.86 -4.77
C GLY A 127 8.80 23.43 -3.81
N SER A 128 8.40 23.95 -2.64
CA SER A 128 9.32 24.60 -1.69
C SER A 128 10.11 23.64 -0.78
N ASP A 129 9.68 22.38 -0.63
CA ASP A 129 10.41 21.39 0.16
C ASP A 129 11.62 20.91 -0.65
N SER A 130 12.83 21.28 -0.22
CA SER A 130 14.08 20.90 -0.90
C SER A 130 14.40 19.41 -0.80
N SER A 131 13.79 18.70 0.14
CA SER A 131 14.00 17.27 0.36
C SER A 131 13.21 16.39 -0.63
N PHE A 132 12.28 16.98 -1.41
CA PHE A 132 11.47 16.23 -2.37
C PHE A 132 11.77 16.61 -3.84
N PRO A 133 11.92 15.62 -4.76
CA PRO A 133 12.25 15.87 -6.17
C PRO A 133 11.02 16.24 -7.01
N TYR A 134 10.43 17.42 -6.78
CA TYR A 134 9.28 17.93 -7.54
C TYR A 134 9.51 17.99 -9.05
N SER A 135 8.42 17.91 -9.83
CA SER A 135 8.49 18.19 -11.27
C SER A 135 8.94 19.63 -11.55
N PRO A 136 9.63 19.89 -12.66
CA PRO A 136 9.94 21.26 -13.09
C PRO A 136 8.69 22.13 -13.20
N ALA A 137 7.58 21.57 -13.70
CA ALA A 137 6.30 22.25 -13.81
C ALA A 137 5.77 22.75 -12.46
N LEU A 138 5.82 21.90 -11.41
CA LEU A 138 5.33 22.29 -10.08
C LEU A 138 6.23 23.33 -9.41
N LYS A 139 7.57 23.23 -9.61
CA LYS A 139 8.54 24.22 -9.11
C LYS A 139 8.33 25.60 -9.76
N ALA A 140 8.00 25.62 -11.06
CA ALA A 140 7.79 26.84 -11.82
C ALA A 140 6.37 27.42 -11.69
N ALA A 141 5.42 26.70 -11.09
CA ALA A 141 4.00 27.08 -11.07
C ALA A 141 3.72 28.37 -10.28
N GLY A 142 4.62 28.79 -9.36
CA GLY A 142 4.45 30.01 -8.56
C GLY A 142 3.24 29.99 -7.61
N ILE A 143 2.69 28.83 -7.33
CA ILE A 143 1.45 28.62 -6.55
C ILE A 143 1.76 28.64 -5.06
N THR A 144 0.90 29.30 -4.28
CA THR A 144 0.80 29.11 -2.83
C THR A 144 -0.44 28.28 -2.54
N TRP A 145 -0.33 27.27 -1.71
CA TRP A 145 -1.41 26.35 -1.37
C TRP A 145 -2.38 26.96 -0.36
N ASP A 146 -3.11 28.02 -0.77
CA ASP A 146 -4.27 28.51 -0.03
C ASP A 146 -5.50 27.62 -0.31
N LEU A 147 -6.59 27.86 0.42
CA LEU A 147 -7.80 27.03 0.34
C LEU A 147 -8.42 27.02 -1.08
N VAL A 148 -8.37 28.14 -1.78
CA VAL A 148 -8.92 28.29 -3.14
C VAL A 148 -8.04 27.58 -4.16
N THR A 149 -6.75 27.72 -4.02
CA THR A 149 -5.76 27.09 -4.93
C THR A 149 -5.74 25.59 -4.75
N LEU A 150 -5.88 25.10 -3.51
CA LEU A 150 -6.03 23.69 -3.21
C LEU A 150 -7.32 23.13 -3.83
N ASP A 151 -8.45 23.79 -3.69
CA ASP A 151 -9.72 23.34 -4.31
C ASP A 151 -9.58 23.19 -5.82
N ARG A 152 -9.02 24.22 -6.49
CA ARG A 152 -8.78 24.17 -7.94
C ARG A 152 -7.81 23.07 -8.36
N TYR A 153 -6.73 22.89 -7.60
CA TYR A 153 -5.73 21.84 -7.89
C TYR A 153 -6.31 20.45 -7.67
N LEU A 154 -7.04 20.24 -6.59
CA LEU A 154 -7.68 18.97 -6.27
C LEU A 154 -8.84 18.64 -7.23
N LEU A 155 -9.46 19.62 -7.88
CA LEU A 155 -10.45 19.36 -8.92
C LEU A 155 -9.83 18.72 -10.17
N ASP A 156 -8.66 19.22 -10.60
CA ASP A 156 -7.94 18.72 -11.76
C ASP A 156 -6.45 19.11 -11.68
N PRO A 157 -5.60 18.24 -11.12
CA PRO A 157 -4.18 18.53 -10.94
C PRO A 157 -3.42 18.78 -12.25
N GLN A 158 -3.74 18.03 -13.30
CA GLN A 158 -3.05 18.16 -14.61
C GLN A 158 -3.47 19.42 -15.36
N LYS A 159 -4.71 19.84 -15.25
CA LYS A 159 -5.19 21.09 -15.83
C LYS A 159 -4.65 22.32 -15.08
N THR A 160 -4.53 22.21 -13.75
CA THR A 160 -4.04 23.32 -12.92
C THR A 160 -2.52 23.49 -13.05
N VAL A 161 -1.75 22.40 -13.12
CA VAL A 161 -0.29 22.41 -13.34
C VAL A 161 0.06 21.37 -14.39
N PRO A 162 -0.03 21.70 -15.68
CA PRO A 162 0.32 20.78 -16.77
C PRO A 162 1.76 20.29 -16.63
N GLY A 163 1.97 18.99 -16.71
CA GLY A 163 3.30 18.37 -16.56
C GLY A 163 3.73 18.14 -15.10
N ASN A 164 2.82 18.25 -14.13
CA ASN A 164 3.10 17.72 -12.80
C ASN A 164 3.17 16.19 -12.83
N LYS A 165 3.89 15.58 -11.87
CA LYS A 165 4.10 14.12 -11.83
C LYS A 165 3.01 13.36 -11.05
N MET A 166 2.04 14.03 -10.42
CA MET A 166 1.01 13.39 -9.61
C MET A 166 -0.04 12.69 -10.49
N PRO A 167 -0.13 11.36 -10.50
CA PRO A 167 -1.08 10.61 -11.32
C PRO A 167 -2.44 10.51 -10.61
N PHE A 168 -3.04 11.65 -10.28
CA PHE A 168 -4.31 11.72 -9.57
C PHE A 168 -5.36 12.42 -10.45
N PRO A 169 -6.55 11.80 -10.71
CA PRO A 169 -7.55 12.34 -11.62
C PRO A 169 -8.31 13.54 -11.06
N GLY A 170 -8.09 13.84 -9.79
CA GLY A 170 -8.78 14.90 -9.05
C GLY A 170 -10.07 14.45 -8.38
N LEU A 171 -10.56 15.27 -7.44
CA LEU A 171 -11.83 15.09 -6.73
C LEU A 171 -12.91 15.92 -7.43
N LYS A 172 -13.85 15.26 -8.10
CA LYS A 172 -14.90 15.96 -8.89
C LYS A 172 -16.00 16.52 -8.01
N THR A 173 -16.27 15.91 -6.85
CA THR A 173 -17.29 16.34 -5.90
C THR A 173 -16.79 17.54 -5.06
N GLU A 174 -17.54 18.62 -5.04
CA GLU A 174 -17.16 19.83 -4.31
C GLU A 174 -17.05 19.59 -2.79
N ASN A 175 -17.97 18.78 -2.23
CA ASN A 175 -17.95 18.46 -0.79
C ASN A 175 -16.69 17.68 -0.42
N GLU A 176 -16.28 16.67 -1.21
CA GLU A 176 -15.04 15.95 -0.96
C GLU A 176 -13.82 16.87 -0.93
N ARG A 177 -13.75 17.84 -1.85
CA ARG A 177 -12.63 18.80 -1.87
C ARG A 177 -12.65 19.71 -0.65
N LYS A 178 -13.82 20.24 -0.26
CA LYS A 178 -13.96 21.06 0.95
C LYS A 178 -13.57 20.28 2.21
N ASP A 179 -14.04 19.05 2.33
CA ASP A 179 -13.81 18.19 3.48
C ASP A 179 -12.31 17.85 3.62
N VAL A 180 -11.65 17.39 2.53
CA VAL A 180 -10.21 17.08 2.58
C VAL A 180 -9.35 18.32 2.81
N ILE A 181 -9.72 19.48 2.28
CA ILE A 181 -9.03 20.75 2.54
C ILE A 181 -9.16 21.12 4.01
N ALA A 182 -10.35 20.99 4.60
CA ALA A 182 -10.57 21.21 6.02
C ALA A 182 -9.72 20.26 6.88
N TYR A 183 -9.62 19.00 6.49
CA TYR A 183 -8.78 18.01 7.15
C TYR A 183 -7.29 18.36 7.05
N LEU A 184 -6.79 18.71 5.86
CA LEU A 184 -5.39 19.11 5.65
C LEU A 184 -5.03 20.41 6.40
N ALA A 185 -5.98 21.34 6.50
CA ALA A 185 -5.78 22.58 7.23
C ALA A 185 -5.75 22.39 8.76
N ALA A 186 -6.36 21.32 9.25
CA ALA A 186 -6.31 20.94 10.67
C ALA A 186 -4.99 20.22 11.05
N THR A 187 -4.16 19.83 10.07
CA THR A 187 -2.85 19.23 10.36
C THR A 187 -1.81 20.31 10.73
N PRO A 188 -0.95 20.07 11.77
CA PRO A 188 -0.02 21.07 12.27
C PRO A 188 0.96 21.59 11.21
N SER A 189 1.17 22.92 11.16
CA SER A 189 2.23 23.57 10.35
C SER A 189 3.45 23.87 11.22
N PRO A 190 4.69 23.73 10.69
CA PRO A 190 5.91 24.11 11.42
C PRO A 190 6.03 25.63 11.67
N ASP A 191 5.41 26.44 10.84
CA ASP A 191 5.59 27.89 10.84
C ASP A 191 4.64 28.66 11.79
N GLY A 192 3.83 27.93 12.58
CA GLY A 192 2.94 28.53 13.59
C GLY A 192 3.59 28.79 14.95
N ALA A 193 4.87 28.49 15.13
CA ALA A 193 5.62 28.80 16.36
C ALA A 193 6.47 30.04 16.14
N LEU A 194 5.98 31.17 16.63
CA LEU A 194 6.76 32.40 16.80
C LEU A 194 8.01 32.13 17.64
N ALA A 195 9.12 32.64 17.12
CA ALA A 195 10.44 32.59 17.73
C ALA A 195 10.43 32.98 19.21
N THR A 196 11.07 32.18 20.06
CA THR A 196 11.99 32.67 21.08
C THR A 196 12.76 31.52 21.77
N ALA A 197 14.04 31.81 21.97
CA ALA A 197 14.94 31.32 23.00
C ALA A 197 15.76 30.04 22.72
N GLN A 198 17.03 30.31 22.48
CA GLN A 198 18.18 29.44 22.65
C GLN A 198 18.15 28.67 23.97
N GLN A 199 18.41 27.37 23.92
CA GLN A 199 18.92 26.62 25.08
C GLN A 199 20.05 25.69 24.68
N THR A 200 21.09 25.79 25.49
CA THR A 200 22.31 25.00 25.52
C THR A 200 22.11 23.52 25.81
N PRO A 201 23.00 22.62 25.38
CA PRO A 201 22.81 21.19 25.50
C PRO A 201 23.14 20.67 26.91
N SER A 202 22.28 19.82 27.43
CA SER A 202 22.46 19.02 28.62
C SER A 202 22.55 17.53 28.27
N ALA A 203 23.33 16.78 29.04
CA ALA A 203 23.84 15.44 28.83
C ALA A 203 22.79 14.32 28.71
N PRO A 204 23.15 13.14 28.16
CA PRO A 204 22.17 12.10 27.75
C PRO A 204 21.63 11.31 28.94
N ALA A 205 20.31 11.13 28.95
CA ALA A 205 19.57 10.24 29.84
C ALA A 205 19.53 8.80 29.26
N PRO A 206 19.36 7.76 30.10
CA PRO A 206 19.40 6.36 29.68
C PRO A 206 18.20 5.96 28.80
N PRO A 207 18.30 4.87 28.00
CA PRO A 207 17.33 4.55 26.97
C PRO A 207 15.95 4.19 27.55
N ALA A 208 14.95 4.96 27.16
CA ALA A 208 13.55 4.65 27.41
C ALA A 208 13.13 3.46 26.54
N ARG A 209 12.28 2.60 27.09
CA ARG A 209 11.65 1.47 26.42
C ARG A 209 10.88 1.97 25.19
N SER A 210 11.00 1.24 24.08
CA SER A 210 10.37 1.52 22.81
C SER A 210 8.90 1.93 22.96
N SER A 211 8.58 3.16 22.54
CA SER A 211 7.22 3.60 22.28
C SER A 211 6.67 2.79 21.10
N VAL A 212 5.59 2.08 21.32
CA VAL A 212 4.79 1.51 20.23
C VAL A 212 4.11 2.71 19.57
N ASP A 213 4.43 2.99 18.30
CA ASP A 213 3.81 4.08 17.54
C ASP A 213 2.34 3.72 17.26
N TYR A 214 1.46 4.15 18.14
CA TYR A 214 0.02 4.06 17.93
C TYR A 214 -0.45 5.31 17.16
N ILE A 215 -1.15 5.13 16.04
CA ILE A 215 -1.94 6.21 15.44
C ILE A 215 -3.18 6.40 16.33
N PRO A 216 -3.35 7.54 17.01
CA PRO A 216 -4.46 7.72 17.92
C PRO A 216 -5.78 7.98 17.18
N ASP A 217 -6.82 7.23 17.55
CA ASP A 217 -8.19 7.45 17.09
C ASP A 217 -8.81 8.70 17.71
N VAL A 218 -8.41 9.00 18.96
CA VAL A 218 -8.92 10.14 19.75
C VAL A 218 -7.75 10.89 20.37
N ARG A 219 -7.79 12.23 20.28
CA ARG A 219 -6.76 13.12 20.86
C ARG A 219 -7.38 14.12 21.79
N TYR A 220 -6.78 14.26 22.98
CA TYR A 220 -7.12 15.29 23.96
C TYR A 220 -5.87 16.07 24.35
N THR A 221 -6.02 17.38 24.47
CA THR A 221 -5.02 18.26 25.07
C THR A 221 -5.59 18.79 26.37
N LEU A 222 -4.84 18.60 27.45
CA LEU A 222 -5.15 19.08 28.79
C LEU A 222 -4.05 20.02 29.24
N ARG A 223 -4.40 21.08 29.96
CA ARG A 223 -3.44 21.99 30.58
C ARG A 223 -3.70 22.01 32.08
N SER A 224 -2.65 21.84 32.91
CA SER A 224 -2.79 22.08 34.33
C SER A 224 -3.07 23.56 34.62
N GLY A 225 -3.83 23.85 35.67
CA GLY A 225 -4.18 25.20 36.02
C GLY A 225 -4.92 25.31 37.35
N ILE A 226 -5.26 26.54 37.72
CA ILE A 226 -6.08 26.82 38.90
C ILE A 226 -7.41 27.40 38.42
N ALA A 227 -8.51 26.79 38.81
CA ALA A 227 -9.86 27.28 38.60
C ALA A 227 -10.65 27.19 39.94
N GLU A 228 -11.35 28.23 40.28
CA GLU A 228 -12.14 28.34 41.54
C GLU A 228 -11.31 28.01 42.80
N GLY A 229 -10.02 28.40 42.80
CA GLY A 229 -9.10 28.13 43.91
C GLY A 229 -8.62 26.68 44.03
N ARG A 230 -8.93 25.80 43.07
CA ARG A 230 -8.53 24.37 43.03
C ARG A 230 -7.57 24.10 41.91
N MET A 231 -6.67 23.13 42.12
CA MET A 231 -5.85 22.59 41.03
C MET A 231 -6.72 21.74 40.10
N VAL A 232 -6.62 21.94 38.80
CA VAL A 232 -7.49 21.27 37.82
C VAL A 232 -6.77 20.96 36.51
N PHE A 233 -7.34 20.08 35.74
CA PHE A 233 -7.06 19.98 34.32
C PHE A 233 -8.04 20.86 33.53
N LEU A 234 -7.54 21.67 32.64
CA LEU A 234 -8.32 22.50 31.72
C LEU A 234 -8.25 21.90 30.33
N GLY A 235 -9.37 21.66 29.70
CA GLY A 235 -9.44 21.23 28.31
C GLY A 235 -8.89 22.29 27.36
N VAL A 236 -8.18 21.88 26.31
CA VAL A 236 -7.63 22.78 25.29
C VAL A 236 -8.04 22.29 23.90
N GLY A 237 -8.87 23.06 23.24
CA GLY A 237 -9.37 22.76 21.89
C GLY A 237 -10.47 21.69 21.83
N GLY A 238 -11.10 21.58 20.67
CA GLY A 238 -12.17 20.63 20.42
C GLY A 238 -13.39 20.80 21.33
N THR A 239 -14.09 19.70 21.59
CA THR A 239 -15.31 19.67 22.40
C THR A 239 -15.07 19.91 23.89
N ILE A 240 -13.81 19.84 24.36
CA ILE A 240 -13.45 20.02 25.77
C ILE A 240 -12.83 21.39 26.06
N ASP A 241 -12.78 22.30 25.10
CA ASP A 241 -12.10 23.58 25.23
C ASP A 241 -12.65 24.40 26.39
N GLY A 242 -11.77 24.88 27.28
CA GLY A 242 -12.10 25.66 28.48
C GLY A 242 -12.81 24.88 29.61
N GLN A 243 -13.16 23.62 29.42
CA GLN A 243 -13.81 22.82 30.48
C GLN A 243 -12.83 22.50 31.61
N VAL A 244 -13.32 22.59 32.83
CA VAL A 244 -12.59 22.20 34.05
C VAL A 244 -12.78 20.70 34.27
N ASN A 245 -11.67 19.95 34.38
CA ASN A 245 -11.65 18.48 34.52
C ASN A 245 -12.61 17.79 33.53
N PRO A 246 -12.43 18.01 32.21
CA PRO A 246 -13.41 17.57 31.22
C PRO A 246 -13.63 16.06 31.27
N VAL A 247 -14.84 15.63 30.91
CA VAL A 247 -15.10 14.22 30.65
C VAL A 247 -14.41 13.85 29.33
N LEU A 248 -13.43 12.94 29.41
CA LEU A 248 -12.79 12.37 28.23
C LEU A 248 -13.54 11.11 27.81
N SER A 249 -13.71 10.86 26.53
CA SER A 249 -14.43 9.67 26.04
C SER A 249 -13.72 8.97 24.89
N ALA A 250 -13.83 7.63 24.87
CA ALA A 250 -13.36 6.79 23.78
C ALA A 250 -14.30 5.58 23.63
N ALA A 251 -14.31 4.93 22.47
CA ALA A 251 -14.90 3.61 22.34
C ALA A 251 -13.87 2.52 22.74
N GLU A 252 -14.36 1.40 23.24
CA GLU A 252 -13.52 0.24 23.53
C GLU A 252 -12.73 -0.19 22.29
N GLY A 253 -11.42 -0.38 22.43
CA GLY A 253 -10.50 -0.71 21.37
C GLY A 253 -9.83 0.49 20.69
N GLN A 254 -10.33 1.72 20.87
CA GLN A 254 -9.71 2.92 20.33
C GLN A 254 -8.39 3.27 21.02
N VAL A 255 -7.47 3.84 20.26
CA VAL A 255 -6.22 4.41 20.77
C VAL A 255 -6.44 5.87 21.16
N VAL A 256 -6.19 6.20 22.40
CA VAL A 256 -6.35 7.54 22.97
C VAL A 256 -4.98 8.17 23.17
N GLN A 257 -4.77 9.37 22.64
CA GLN A 257 -3.60 10.19 22.92
C GLN A 257 -3.97 11.35 23.82
N ILE A 258 -3.20 11.50 24.91
CA ILE A 258 -3.31 12.66 25.81
C ILE A 258 -2.05 13.49 25.73
N THR A 259 -2.19 14.77 25.44
CA THR A 259 -1.14 15.76 25.61
C THR A 259 -1.42 16.55 26.88
N LEU A 260 -0.51 16.48 27.87
CA LEU A 260 -0.57 17.28 29.08
C LEU A 260 0.41 18.43 28.97
N ILE A 261 -0.07 19.68 29.19
CA ILE A 261 0.73 20.90 29.21
C ILE A 261 0.71 21.47 30.64
N ASN A 262 1.85 21.85 31.16
CA ASN A 262 1.96 22.53 32.45
C ASN A 262 1.63 24.02 32.30
N GLY A 263 0.55 24.47 32.94
CA GLY A 263 0.08 25.85 32.81
C GLY A 263 0.57 26.82 33.89
N GLU A 264 0.97 26.33 35.08
CA GLU A 264 1.35 27.19 36.20
C GLU A 264 2.78 26.98 36.71
N GLY A 265 3.41 25.82 36.44
CA GLY A 265 4.82 25.56 36.74
C GLY A 265 5.10 24.58 37.87
N ALA A 266 4.09 24.14 38.64
CA ALA A 266 4.24 23.05 39.61
C ALA A 266 4.51 21.71 38.92
N GLU A 267 4.87 20.67 39.68
CA GLU A 267 5.04 19.32 39.12
C GLU A 267 3.69 18.66 38.86
N HIS A 268 3.50 18.10 37.68
CA HIS A 268 2.27 17.38 37.29
C HIS A 268 2.54 16.13 36.49
N ASP A 269 1.61 15.17 36.59
CA ASP A 269 1.46 14.05 35.67
C ASP A 269 -0.04 13.80 35.41
N ILE A 270 -0.33 12.82 34.56
CA ILE A 270 -1.70 12.31 34.39
C ILE A 270 -1.67 10.77 34.41
N VAL A 271 -2.59 10.19 35.17
CA VAL A 271 -2.70 8.76 35.39
C VAL A 271 -4.10 8.29 35.05
N PHE A 272 -4.19 7.19 34.32
CA PHE A 272 -5.38 6.42 34.03
C PHE A 272 -5.23 5.04 34.69
N PRO A 273 -5.60 4.88 35.96
CA PRO A 273 -5.26 3.68 36.75
C PRO A 273 -5.88 2.40 36.19
N ASP A 274 -7.12 2.48 35.71
CA ASP A 274 -7.84 1.33 35.13
C ASP A 274 -7.33 0.90 33.77
N GLN A 275 -6.46 1.70 33.13
CA GLN A 275 -5.78 1.40 31.87
C GLN A 275 -4.29 1.08 32.08
N ASP A 276 -3.82 1.07 33.34
CA ASP A 276 -2.40 0.91 33.72
C ASP A 276 -1.47 1.89 33.00
N VAL A 277 -1.90 3.15 32.86
CA VAL A 277 -1.19 4.19 32.12
C VAL A 277 -0.87 5.39 33.00
N LYS A 278 0.37 5.83 32.91
CA LYS A 278 0.88 7.01 33.61
C LYS A 278 1.86 7.79 32.74
N SER A 279 1.70 9.13 32.70
CA SER A 279 2.66 9.99 32.01
C SER A 279 3.95 10.19 32.81
N PRO A 280 5.06 10.56 32.16
CA PRO A 280 6.17 11.23 32.83
C PRO A 280 5.69 12.47 33.57
N ARG A 281 6.35 12.81 34.69
CA ARG A 281 6.14 14.06 35.40
C ARG A 281 6.75 15.22 34.63
N ILE A 282 6.04 16.34 34.58
CA ILE A 282 6.48 17.58 33.95
C ILE A 282 6.50 18.70 34.98
N THR A 283 7.58 19.49 34.96
CA THR A 283 7.79 20.63 35.86
C THR A 283 8.15 21.86 35.02
N GLY A 284 7.64 23.01 35.42
CA GLY A 284 7.88 24.27 34.72
C GLY A 284 6.78 24.63 33.72
N ARG A 285 6.43 25.92 33.71
CA ARG A 285 5.38 26.45 32.85
C ARG A 285 5.67 26.21 31.38
N GLY A 286 4.72 25.66 30.61
CA GLY A 286 4.87 25.33 29.21
C GLY A 286 5.49 23.95 28.94
N ALA A 287 6.03 23.26 29.94
CA ALA A 287 6.49 21.87 29.79
C ALA A 287 5.30 20.96 29.39
N SER A 288 5.54 19.98 28.53
CA SER A 288 4.50 19.07 28.06
C SER A 288 4.97 17.63 27.98
N THR A 289 4.02 16.71 28.03
CA THR A 289 4.25 15.28 27.80
C THR A 289 3.09 14.69 27.00
N ILE A 290 3.35 13.63 26.28
CA ILE A 290 2.37 12.91 25.48
C ILE A 290 2.39 11.44 25.89
N ILE A 291 1.20 10.88 26.07
CA ILE A 291 0.99 9.44 26.25
C ILE A 291 -0.06 8.95 25.26
N ALA A 292 0.08 7.72 24.81
CA ALA A 292 -0.92 7.05 23.99
C ALA A 292 -1.17 5.65 24.51
N PHE A 293 -2.44 5.23 24.56
CA PHE A 293 -2.84 3.93 25.06
C PHE A 293 -4.16 3.47 24.40
N ARG A 294 -4.42 2.18 24.45
CA ARG A 294 -5.68 1.61 23.96
C ARG A 294 -6.70 1.53 25.10
N ALA A 295 -7.92 2.03 24.85
CA ALA A 295 -9.06 1.86 25.75
C ALA A 295 -9.48 0.38 25.76
N THR A 296 -9.28 -0.34 26.87
CA THR A 296 -9.35 -1.81 26.90
C THR A 296 -10.69 -2.39 27.31
N ARG A 297 -11.53 -1.64 28.02
CA ARG A 297 -12.78 -2.12 28.60
C ARG A 297 -13.79 -0.98 28.73
N ALA A 298 -15.01 -1.20 28.29
CA ALA A 298 -16.11 -0.26 28.49
C ALA A 298 -16.41 -0.04 29.98
N GLY A 299 -16.72 1.19 30.36
CA GLY A 299 -17.02 1.60 31.74
C GLY A 299 -16.72 3.06 32.00
N ASP A 300 -17.05 3.49 33.22
CA ASP A 300 -16.78 4.81 33.75
C ASP A 300 -15.53 4.74 34.63
N PHE A 301 -14.50 5.44 34.26
CA PHE A 301 -13.21 5.46 34.92
C PHE A 301 -12.82 6.88 35.32
N ILE A 302 -11.70 7.02 36.03
CA ILE A 302 -11.15 8.32 36.39
C ILE A 302 -9.76 8.51 35.80
N TYR A 303 -9.38 9.76 35.61
CA TYR A 303 -7.99 10.15 35.47
C TYR A 303 -7.64 11.25 36.46
N PHE A 304 -6.39 11.30 36.95
CA PHE A 304 -5.97 12.25 37.96
C PHE A 304 -4.47 12.54 37.91
N CYS A 305 -4.02 13.60 38.62
CA CYS A 305 -2.61 13.88 38.87
C CYS A 305 -2.14 13.11 40.11
N SER A 306 -1.08 12.26 39.96
CA SER A 306 -0.57 11.45 41.06
C SER A 306 0.44 12.15 41.99
N VAL A 307 0.72 13.42 41.73
CA VAL A 307 1.55 14.23 42.64
C VAL A 307 0.81 14.35 43.98
N PRO A 308 1.49 14.08 45.12
CA PRO A 308 0.86 14.08 46.43
C PRO A 308 0.05 15.36 46.74
N GLY A 309 -1.22 15.18 47.06
CA GLY A 309 -2.16 16.28 47.38
C GLY A 309 -2.91 16.85 46.18
N HIS A 310 -2.46 16.68 44.92
CA HIS A 310 -3.09 17.31 43.77
C HIS A 310 -4.47 16.75 43.42
N GLN A 311 -4.66 15.43 43.54
CA GLN A 311 -5.96 14.80 43.37
C GLN A 311 -6.97 15.33 44.40
N LEU A 312 -6.57 15.40 45.68
CA LEU A 312 -7.40 15.94 46.75
C LEU A 312 -7.70 17.43 46.59
N ALA A 313 -6.78 18.17 45.96
CA ALA A 313 -6.97 19.57 45.62
C ALA A 313 -7.90 19.79 44.39
N GLY A 314 -8.43 18.72 43.78
CA GLY A 314 -9.42 18.79 42.71
C GLY A 314 -8.91 18.40 41.32
N MET A 315 -7.66 17.95 41.20
CA MET A 315 -7.04 17.59 39.89
C MET A 315 -7.41 16.16 39.48
N GLN A 316 -8.68 15.95 39.15
CA GLN A 316 -9.27 14.66 38.78
C GLN A 316 -10.43 14.90 37.79
N GLY A 317 -10.57 14.05 36.75
CA GLY A 317 -11.69 14.03 35.82
C GLY A 317 -12.18 12.61 35.54
N GLN A 318 -13.22 12.50 34.71
CA GLN A 318 -13.83 11.25 34.30
C GLN A 318 -13.31 10.83 32.90
N PHE A 319 -13.13 9.52 32.73
CA PHE A 319 -12.81 8.90 31.45
C PHE A 319 -13.85 7.82 31.12
N LEU A 320 -14.73 8.12 30.17
CA LEU A 320 -15.81 7.25 29.73
C LEU A 320 -15.36 6.40 28.57
N ILE A 321 -15.34 5.08 28.72
CA ILE A 321 -15.14 4.16 27.62
C ILE A 321 -16.49 3.55 27.25
N THR A 322 -17.04 3.95 26.10
CA THR A 322 -18.29 3.38 25.60
C THR A 322 -18.06 1.97 25.05
N PRO A 323 -19.04 1.05 25.19
CA PRO A 323 -18.96 -0.23 24.50
C PRO A 323 -18.73 -0.01 23.01
N ARG A 324 -17.88 -0.85 22.42
CA ARG A 324 -17.73 -0.85 20.97
C ARG A 324 -19.10 -1.08 20.35
N PRO A 325 -19.58 -0.22 19.42
CA PRO A 325 -20.80 -0.51 18.69
C PRO A 325 -20.70 -1.93 18.12
N PRO A 326 -21.77 -2.74 18.19
CA PRO A 326 -21.76 -4.01 17.50
C PRO A 326 -21.34 -3.71 16.08
N ALA A 327 -20.34 -4.46 15.58
CA ALA A 327 -19.88 -4.32 14.21
C ALA A 327 -21.14 -4.33 13.33
N GLN A 328 -21.43 -3.21 12.67
CA GLN A 328 -22.43 -3.24 11.61
C GLN A 328 -22.01 -4.42 10.76
N THR A 329 -22.90 -5.35 10.50
CA THR A 329 -22.70 -6.42 9.54
C THR A 329 -22.53 -5.73 8.19
N VAL A 330 -21.33 -5.24 7.93
CA VAL A 330 -20.89 -4.96 6.58
C VAL A 330 -21.01 -6.30 5.91
N VAL A 331 -21.87 -6.40 4.90
CA VAL A 331 -21.91 -7.59 4.05
C VAL A 331 -20.54 -7.66 3.42
N GLU A 332 -19.66 -8.45 4.05
CA GLU A 332 -18.28 -8.62 3.61
C GLU A 332 -18.32 -9.23 2.21
N ALA A 333 -18.04 -8.43 1.20
CA ALA A 333 -17.99 -8.93 -0.17
C ALA A 333 -16.93 -10.03 -0.24
N ASN A 334 -17.34 -11.24 -0.66
CA ASN A 334 -16.39 -12.31 -0.91
C ASN A 334 -15.62 -11.99 -2.20
N ILE A 335 -14.41 -11.44 -2.06
CA ILE A 335 -13.54 -11.10 -3.18
C ILE A 335 -12.70 -12.28 -3.68
N SER A 336 -12.68 -13.39 -2.96
CA SER A 336 -11.84 -14.54 -3.31
C SER A 336 -12.35 -15.24 -4.56
N ARG A 337 -11.43 -15.57 -5.47
CA ARG A 337 -11.73 -16.38 -6.65
C ARG A 337 -11.62 -17.86 -6.31
N GLU A 338 -12.62 -18.64 -6.75
CA GLU A 338 -12.55 -20.10 -6.67
C GLU A 338 -11.43 -20.64 -7.57
N ALA A 339 -10.71 -21.65 -7.07
CA ALA A 339 -9.63 -22.25 -7.84
C ALA A 339 -10.10 -22.94 -9.14
N THR A 340 -11.39 -23.26 -9.24
CA THR A 340 -12.02 -23.88 -10.42
C THR A 340 -12.58 -22.86 -11.42
N ASP A 341 -12.52 -21.55 -11.09
CA ASP A 341 -13.00 -20.49 -11.99
C ASP A 341 -11.96 -20.17 -13.07
N LEU A 342 -11.85 -21.06 -14.05
CA LEU A 342 -10.98 -20.94 -15.21
C LEU A 342 -11.64 -21.52 -16.46
N PRO A 343 -11.35 -20.96 -17.66
CA PRO A 343 -11.90 -21.50 -18.93
C PRO A 343 -11.38 -22.91 -19.22
N PRO A 344 -12.17 -23.76 -19.90
CA PRO A 344 -11.72 -25.09 -20.31
C PRO A 344 -10.56 -25.03 -21.32
N PRO A 345 -9.78 -26.12 -21.50
CA PRO A 345 -8.77 -26.23 -22.55
C PRO A 345 -9.30 -25.87 -23.93
N ILE A 346 -8.52 -25.10 -24.69
CA ILE A 346 -8.96 -24.55 -26.00
C ILE A 346 -9.11 -25.63 -27.05
N GLY A 347 -8.28 -26.65 -26.99
CA GLY A 347 -8.21 -27.69 -28.03
C GLY A 347 -7.57 -27.19 -29.33
N LYS A 348 -7.69 -28.00 -30.38
CA LYS A 348 -7.09 -27.69 -31.70
C LYS A 348 -7.98 -26.70 -32.48
N ARG A 349 -7.46 -25.53 -32.79
CA ARG A 349 -8.09 -24.52 -33.67
C ARG A 349 -7.02 -23.66 -34.35
N ALA A 350 -7.39 -22.93 -35.38
CA ALA A 350 -6.54 -21.90 -35.96
C ALA A 350 -6.40 -20.69 -35.00
N PRO A 351 -5.31 -19.90 -35.09
CA PRO A 351 -5.21 -18.63 -34.41
C PRO A 351 -6.37 -17.69 -34.78
N GLN A 352 -6.83 -16.92 -33.80
CA GLN A 352 -7.93 -15.97 -33.98
C GLN A 352 -7.72 -14.73 -33.10
N THR A 353 -8.59 -13.73 -33.24
CA THR A 353 -8.62 -12.61 -32.31
C THR A 353 -9.50 -12.97 -31.12
N ILE A 354 -8.94 -12.84 -29.91
CA ILE A 354 -9.61 -13.07 -28.63
C ILE A 354 -9.83 -11.73 -27.97
N ARG A 355 -11.08 -11.37 -27.74
CA ARG A 355 -11.45 -10.21 -26.93
C ARG A 355 -11.36 -10.57 -25.45
N VAL A 356 -10.70 -9.72 -24.67
CA VAL A 356 -10.59 -9.80 -23.20
C VAL A 356 -11.14 -8.50 -22.62
N ASP A 357 -12.19 -8.59 -21.83
CA ASP A 357 -12.79 -7.46 -21.13
C ASP A 357 -12.37 -7.51 -19.65
N LEU A 358 -11.63 -6.49 -19.21
CA LEU A 358 -11.22 -6.29 -17.82
C LEU A 358 -11.87 -5.02 -17.28
N VAL A 359 -12.57 -5.14 -16.16
CA VAL A 359 -13.13 -4.00 -15.44
C VAL A 359 -12.38 -3.84 -14.13
N THR A 360 -11.78 -2.67 -13.89
CA THR A 360 -11.16 -2.39 -12.61
C THR A 360 -12.22 -1.91 -11.62
N VAL A 361 -12.25 -2.50 -10.45
CA VAL A 361 -13.23 -2.24 -9.38
C VAL A 361 -12.49 -2.11 -8.06
N GLU A 362 -12.74 -1.02 -7.35
CA GLU A 362 -12.26 -0.79 -5.99
C GLU A 362 -13.41 -1.08 -5.02
N LEU A 363 -13.20 -1.96 -4.05
CA LEU A 363 -14.25 -2.36 -3.12
C LEU A 363 -13.71 -2.80 -1.76
N GLU A 364 -14.51 -2.62 -0.73
CA GLU A 364 -14.24 -3.20 0.59
C GLU A 364 -14.60 -4.69 0.54
N GLY A 365 -13.63 -5.55 0.88
CA GLY A 365 -13.80 -7.00 0.82
C GLY A 365 -13.26 -7.71 2.05
N ARG A 366 -13.68 -8.96 2.26
CA ARG A 366 -13.21 -9.80 3.35
C ARG A 366 -11.74 -10.17 3.14
N LEU A 367 -10.86 -9.79 4.10
CA LEU A 367 -9.46 -10.21 4.17
C LEU A 367 -9.28 -11.45 5.06
N ALA A 368 -9.90 -11.45 6.23
CA ALA A 368 -9.92 -12.55 7.17
C ALA A 368 -11.25 -12.55 7.94
N GLU A 369 -11.45 -13.49 8.87
CA GLU A 369 -12.67 -13.53 9.67
C GLU A 369 -12.82 -12.27 10.53
N GLY A 370 -13.88 -11.48 10.29
CA GLY A 370 -14.14 -10.20 10.94
C GLY A 370 -13.15 -9.10 10.58
N THR A 371 -12.46 -9.23 9.44
CA THR A 371 -11.46 -8.27 8.96
C THR A 371 -11.72 -7.98 7.49
N THR A 372 -11.85 -6.70 7.15
CA THR A 372 -12.02 -6.23 5.77
C THR A 372 -10.84 -5.38 5.33
N PHE A 373 -10.72 -5.19 4.01
CA PHE A 373 -9.64 -4.43 3.39
C PHE A 373 -10.13 -3.80 2.08
N GLY A 374 -9.60 -2.63 1.74
CA GLY A 374 -9.89 -1.96 0.47
C GLY A 374 -9.13 -2.60 -0.68
N TYR A 375 -9.79 -3.49 -1.41
CA TYR A 375 -9.21 -4.16 -2.57
C TYR A 375 -9.36 -3.35 -3.84
N TRP A 376 -8.37 -3.43 -4.70
CA TRP A 376 -8.44 -3.03 -6.10
C TRP A 376 -8.35 -4.30 -6.94
N THR A 377 -9.27 -4.48 -7.86
CA THR A 377 -9.46 -5.78 -8.50
C THR A 377 -9.64 -5.68 -10.01
N PHE A 378 -9.34 -6.75 -10.71
CA PHE A 378 -9.87 -6.99 -12.05
C PHE A 378 -11.14 -7.85 -11.94
N ASN A 379 -12.27 -7.31 -12.40
CA ASN A 379 -13.59 -7.96 -12.39
C ASN A 379 -14.07 -8.36 -10.98
N GLY A 380 -13.80 -7.54 -9.95
CA GLY A 380 -14.34 -7.67 -8.60
C GLY A 380 -13.81 -8.86 -7.79
N LYS A 381 -12.80 -9.57 -8.26
CA LYS A 381 -12.22 -10.76 -7.60
C LYS A 381 -10.68 -10.71 -7.56
N VAL A 382 -10.11 -11.40 -6.58
CA VAL A 382 -8.66 -11.62 -6.44
C VAL A 382 -8.38 -13.12 -6.40
N PRO A 383 -7.47 -13.60 -7.26
CA PRO A 383 -6.87 -12.91 -8.38
C PRO A 383 -7.90 -12.49 -9.44
N GLY A 384 -7.50 -11.66 -10.40
CA GLY A 384 -8.27 -11.36 -11.60
C GLY A 384 -8.59 -12.63 -12.42
N PRO A 385 -9.41 -12.55 -13.48
CA PRO A 385 -9.83 -13.72 -14.26
C PRO A 385 -8.63 -14.49 -14.83
N PHE A 386 -8.72 -15.84 -14.83
CA PHE A 386 -7.77 -16.66 -15.57
C PHE A 386 -8.04 -16.51 -17.06
N LEU A 387 -7.06 -16.01 -17.79
CA LEU A 387 -7.17 -15.82 -19.24
C LEU A 387 -6.52 -17.01 -19.96
N ARG A 388 -7.20 -17.52 -21.00
CA ARG A 388 -6.71 -18.66 -21.77
C ARG A 388 -6.76 -18.37 -23.28
N VAL A 389 -5.60 -18.35 -23.90
CA VAL A 389 -5.38 -18.13 -25.32
C VAL A 389 -4.43 -19.17 -25.86
N ARG A 390 -4.22 -19.26 -27.14
CA ARG A 390 -3.18 -20.12 -27.72
C ARG A 390 -2.11 -19.33 -28.44
N VAL A 391 -0.96 -19.94 -28.66
CA VAL A 391 0.12 -19.37 -29.47
C VAL A 391 -0.40 -18.96 -30.86
N GLY A 392 -0.08 -17.75 -31.29
CA GLY A 392 -0.52 -17.16 -32.54
C GLY A 392 -1.83 -16.39 -32.49
N ASP A 393 -2.60 -16.45 -31.40
CA ASP A 393 -3.78 -15.60 -31.20
C ASP A 393 -3.39 -14.12 -31.12
N THR A 394 -4.30 -13.26 -31.58
CA THR A 394 -4.26 -11.82 -31.30
C THR A 394 -5.15 -11.56 -30.10
N VAL A 395 -4.60 -11.06 -29.01
CA VAL A 395 -5.34 -10.71 -27.81
C VAL A 395 -5.70 -9.24 -27.85
N GLU A 396 -7.00 -8.95 -27.86
CA GLU A 396 -7.54 -7.60 -27.81
C GLU A 396 -8.10 -7.34 -26.42
N VAL A 397 -7.37 -6.55 -25.63
CA VAL A 397 -7.72 -6.26 -24.24
C VAL A 397 -8.42 -4.93 -24.16
N HIS A 398 -9.62 -4.93 -23.62
CA HIS A 398 -10.40 -3.76 -23.26
C HIS A 398 -10.35 -3.57 -21.76
N LEU A 399 -9.69 -2.52 -21.30
CA LEU A 399 -9.61 -2.16 -19.88
C LEU A 399 -10.58 -1.01 -19.62
N LYS A 400 -11.62 -1.28 -18.85
CA LYS A 400 -12.57 -0.27 -18.37
C LYS A 400 -12.30 0.01 -16.91
N ASN A 401 -12.12 1.27 -16.55
CA ASN A 401 -12.04 1.69 -15.15
C ASN A 401 -13.45 2.09 -14.67
N ALA A 402 -13.90 1.51 -13.54
CA ALA A 402 -15.22 1.82 -12.99
C ALA A 402 -15.35 3.32 -12.68
N ALA A 403 -16.54 3.88 -12.84
CA ALA A 403 -16.74 5.32 -12.73
C ALA A 403 -16.55 5.86 -11.29
N ASP A 404 -16.72 4.99 -10.31
CA ASP A 404 -16.56 5.24 -8.88
C ASP A 404 -15.14 4.92 -8.35
N SER A 405 -14.22 4.45 -9.22
CA SER A 405 -12.83 4.26 -8.84
C SER A 405 -12.17 5.56 -8.39
N ALA A 406 -11.33 5.47 -7.37
CA ALA A 406 -10.55 6.60 -6.89
C ALA A 406 -9.23 6.79 -7.66
N MET A 407 -8.74 5.73 -8.32
CA MET A 407 -7.42 5.67 -8.94
C MET A 407 -7.51 5.46 -10.45
N ILE A 408 -6.44 5.86 -11.14
CA ILE A 408 -6.15 5.43 -12.50
C ILE A 408 -5.62 4.00 -12.43
N HIS A 409 -6.06 3.15 -13.36
CA HIS A 409 -5.60 1.77 -13.46
C HIS A 409 -5.09 1.47 -14.88
N SER A 410 -4.25 0.44 -14.98
CA SER A 410 -3.72 -0.07 -16.25
C SER A 410 -3.56 -1.58 -16.18
N VAL A 411 -3.07 -2.20 -17.26
CA VAL A 411 -2.70 -3.61 -17.23
C VAL A 411 -1.44 -3.86 -18.04
N ASP A 412 -0.48 -4.54 -17.42
CA ASP A 412 0.73 -5.10 -17.98
C ASP A 412 0.57 -6.61 -18.14
N PHE A 413 0.84 -7.14 -19.31
CA PHE A 413 0.86 -8.58 -19.59
C PHE A 413 2.30 -9.07 -19.80
N HIS A 414 2.81 -9.93 -18.94
CA HIS A 414 4.11 -10.57 -19.15
C HIS A 414 4.12 -11.49 -20.41
N ALA A 415 2.95 -11.82 -20.93
CA ALA A 415 2.78 -12.54 -22.20
C ALA A 415 2.94 -11.65 -23.44
N ALA A 416 2.94 -10.33 -23.29
CA ALA A 416 3.01 -9.39 -24.40
C ALA A 416 4.45 -8.98 -24.68
N THR A 417 4.91 -9.17 -25.91
CA THR A 417 6.19 -8.65 -26.36
C THR A 417 6.00 -7.21 -26.87
N GLY A 418 6.49 -6.24 -26.13
CA GLY A 418 6.38 -4.81 -26.45
C GLY A 418 6.65 -3.92 -25.24
N PRO A 419 6.95 -2.61 -25.44
CA PRO A 419 7.27 -1.72 -24.31
C PRO A 419 6.13 -1.64 -23.29
N GLY A 420 6.44 -1.95 -22.02
CA GLY A 420 5.52 -1.88 -20.89
C GLY A 420 4.34 -2.86 -20.97
N GLY A 421 4.44 -3.97 -21.73
CA GLY A 421 3.46 -5.07 -21.75
C GLY A 421 1.99 -4.66 -21.99
N GLY A 422 1.74 -3.43 -22.45
CA GLY A 422 0.41 -2.83 -22.63
C GLY A 422 0.06 -1.74 -21.62
N ALA A 423 0.80 -1.61 -20.52
CA ALA A 423 0.48 -0.69 -19.43
C ALA A 423 0.35 0.78 -19.87
N ALA A 424 1.29 1.26 -20.68
CA ALA A 424 1.27 2.65 -21.14
C ALA A 424 0.05 2.97 -22.02
N ALA A 425 -0.44 1.98 -22.79
CA ALA A 425 -1.61 2.13 -23.66
C ALA A 425 -2.93 2.05 -22.88
N THR A 426 -2.91 1.46 -21.69
CA THR A 426 -4.11 1.16 -20.89
C THR A 426 -4.22 1.97 -19.60
N GLN A 427 -3.44 3.06 -19.42
CA GLN A 427 -3.62 4.00 -18.30
C GLN A 427 -5.01 4.62 -18.41
N THR A 428 -5.97 4.14 -17.68
CA THR A 428 -7.40 4.43 -17.84
C THR A 428 -7.94 5.19 -16.63
N ASP A 429 -8.43 6.39 -16.87
CA ASP A 429 -9.11 7.22 -15.86
C ASP A 429 -10.45 6.61 -15.46
N PRO A 430 -10.97 6.90 -14.23
CA PRO A 430 -12.30 6.47 -13.81
C PRO A 430 -13.39 6.82 -14.82
N GLY A 431 -14.28 5.86 -15.11
CA GLY A 431 -15.38 5.98 -16.07
C GLY A 431 -14.97 5.84 -17.55
N HIS A 432 -13.71 5.61 -17.84
CA HIS A 432 -13.20 5.48 -19.21
C HIS A 432 -12.82 4.03 -19.54
N GLU A 433 -12.59 3.79 -20.84
CA GLU A 433 -12.11 2.53 -21.37
C GLU A 433 -10.93 2.80 -22.34
N LYS A 434 -9.93 1.94 -22.28
CA LYS A 434 -8.81 1.92 -23.23
C LYS A 434 -8.54 0.51 -23.70
N MET A 435 -7.87 0.40 -24.84
CA MET A 435 -7.65 -0.88 -25.50
C MET A 435 -6.20 -1.03 -25.93
N VAL A 436 -5.67 -2.25 -25.80
CA VAL A 436 -4.39 -2.67 -26.39
C VAL A 436 -4.55 -4.00 -27.09
N LYS A 437 -3.78 -4.20 -28.18
CA LYS A 437 -3.69 -5.48 -28.89
C LYS A 437 -2.25 -5.98 -28.86
N PHE A 438 -2.09 -7.26 -28.58
CA PHE A 438 -0.81 -7.93 -28.75
C PHE A 438 -1.00 -9.34 -29.33
N LYS A 439 0.06 -9.89 -29.91
CA LYS A 439 0.07 -11.27 -30.41
C LYS A 439 0.72 -12.18 -29.37
N ALA A 440 0.05 -13.27 -29.02
CA ALA A 440 0.58 -14.31 -28.14
C ALA A 440 1.64 -15.11 -28.90
N LEU A 441 2.92 -14.78 -28.73
CA LEU A 441 4.04 -15.31 -29.51
C LEU A 441 4.64 -16.57 -28.89
N VAL A 442 4.66 -16.66 -27.56
CA VAL A 442 5.37 -17.69 -26.80
C VAL A 442 4.38 -18.45 -25.92
N PRO A 443 4.28 -19.78 -26.02
CA PRO A 443 3.42 -20.56 -25.14
C PRO A 443 4.03 -20.64 -23.74
N GLY A 444 3.18 -20.52 -22.72
CA GLY A 444 3.57 -20.52 -21.31
C GLY A 444 2.46 -19.96 -20.43
N LEU A 445 2.68 -19.96 -19.12
CA LEU A 445 1.80 -19.33 -18.14
C LEU A 445 2.46 -18.04 -17.64
N PHE A 446 1.76 -16.91 -17.77
CA PHE A 446 2.31 -15.59 -17.48
C PHE A 446 1.43 -14.82 -16.52
N VAL A 447 2.07 -13.98 -15.70
CA VAL A 447 1.34 -13.03 -14.84
C VAL A 447 0.87 -11.84 -15.68
N TYR A 448 -0.27 -11.26 -15.31
CA TYR A 448 -0.64 -9.89 -15.67
C TYR A 448 -0.98 -9.12 -14.40
N HIS A 449 -0.74 -7.82 -14.39
CA HIS A 449 -1.01 -6.99 -13.22
C HIS A 449 -1.21 -5.51 -13.58
N CYS A 450 -1.74 -4.71 -12.66
CA CYS A 450 -1.76 -3.28 -12.84
C CYS A 450 -0.34 -2.71 -12.74
N ALA A 451 0.01 -1.82 -13.68
CA ALA A 451 1.31 -1.17 -13.71
C ALA A 451 1.21 0.37 -13.70
N THR A 452 0.13 0.89 -13.14
CA THR A 452 0.03 2.31 -12.81
C THR A 452 1.03 2.66 -11.70
N PRO A 453 1.71 3.84 -11.77
CA PRO A 453 2.64 4.26 -10.72
C PRO A 453 2.05 4.21 -9.33
N MET A 454 2.71 3.78 -8.47
CA MET A 454 3.09 2.85 -7.42
C MET A 454 2.65 1.40 -7.72
N VAL A 455 3.26 0.79 -8.70
CA VAL A 455 2.91 -0.55 -9.19
C VAL A 455 2.76 -1.57 -8.06
N ALA A 456 3.70 -1.60 -7.12
CA ALA A 456 3.66 -2.53 -5.98
C ALA A 456 2.41 -2.35 -5.09
N HIS A 457 1.90 -1.12 -4.94
CA HIS A 457 0.67 -0.85 -4.19
C HIS A 457 -0.55 -1.44 -4.91
N HIS A 458 -0.66 -1.24 -6.23
CA HIS A 458 -1.77 -1.79 -7.02
C HIS A 458 -1.79 -3.32 -6.96
N ILE A 459 -0.61 -3.95 -7.06
CA ILE A 459 -0.48 -5.41 -6.94
C ILE A 459 -0.89 -5.87 -5.53
N ALA A 460 -0.36 -5.24 -4.48
CA ALA A 460 -0.65 -5.61 -3.09
C ALA A 460 -2.14 -5.45 -2.71
N ASN A 461 -2.87 -4.57 -3.42
CA ASN A 461 -4.32 -4.43 -3.25
C ASN A 461 -5.14 -5.46 -4.05
N GLY A 462 -4.50 -6.35 -4.83
CA GLY A 462 -5.16 -7.47 -5.47
C GLY A 462 -5.20 -7.44 -7.00
N MET A 463 -4.55 -6.45 -7.64
CA MET A 463 -4.60 -6.28 -9.10
C MET A 463 -3.57 -7.14 -9.84
N TYR A 464 -3.77 -8.44 -9.83
CA TYR A 464 -2.96 -9.43 -10.55
C TYR A 464 -3.79 -10.63 -11.00
N GLY A 465 -3.31 -11.36 -12.00
CA GLY A 465 -3.90 -12.60 -12.50
C GLY A 465 -2.96 -13.37 -13.41
N LEU A 466 -3.44 -14.46 -14.00
CA LEU A 466 -2.68 -15.31 -14.93
C LEU A 466 -3.31 -15.36 -16.32
N ILE A 467 -2.46 -15.39 -17.33
CA ILE A 467 -2.79 -15.71 -18.71
C ILE A 467 -2.02 -16.93 -19.16
N LEU A 468 -2.72 -18.00 -19.56
CA LEU A 468 -2.14 -19.17 -20.20
C LEU A 468 -2.15 -18.97 -21.72
N VAL A 469 -0.98 -18.99 -22.33
CA VAL A 469 -0.82 -19.13 -23.78
C VAL A 469 -0.57 -20.62 -24.07
N GLU A 470 -1.62 -21.34 -24.48
CA GLU A 470 -1.48 -22.76 -24.80
C GLU A 470 -0.57 -23.00 -26.03
N PRO A 471 0.28 -24.04 -26.02
CA PRO A 471 0.96 -24.50 -27.22
C PRO A 471 -0.06 -24.98 -28.27
N GLU A 472 0.35 -25.11 -29.54
CA GLU A 472 -0.53 -25.51 -30.63
C GLU A 472 -1.28 -26.84 -30.39
N GLY A 473 -0.61 -27.77 -29.71
CA GLY A 473 -1.18 -29.09 -29.37
C GLY A 473 -2.00 -29.11 -28.07
N GLY A 474 -2.06 -27.98 -27.35
CA GLY A 474 -2.57 -27.92 -25.97
C GLY A 474 -1.60 -28.53 -24.96
N LEU A 475 -1.96 -28.48 -23.69
CA LEU A 475 -1.30 -29.21 -22.61
C LEU A 475 -1.85 -30.66 -22.55
N PRO A 476 -1.08 -31.63 -22.01
CA PRO A 476 -1.58 -32.97 -21.76
C PRO A 476 -2.89 -32.94 -20.96
N PRO A 477 -3.86 -33.84 -21.22
CA PRO A 477 -5.11 -33.85 -20.46
C PRO A 477 -4.86 -34.26 -19.01
N VAL A 478 -5.63 -33.66 -18.09
CA VAL A 478 -5.70 -33.99 -16.67
C VAL A 478 -7.17 -34.04 -16.24
N ASN A 479 -7.45 -34.60 -15.04
CA ASN A 479 -8.81 -34.66 -14.52
C ASN A 479 -9.29 -33.32 -13.97
N HIS A 480 -8.39 -32.61 -13.25
CA HIS A 480 -8.68 -31.31 -12.64
C HIS A 480 -7.61 -30.28 -12.95
N GLU A 481 -8.05 -29.06 -13.21
CA GLU A 481 -7.21 -27.88 -13.32
C GLU A 481 -7.61 -26.90 -12.22
N PHE A 482 -6.63 -26.32 -11.52
CA PHE A 482 -6.84 -25.34 -10.47
C PHE A 482 -6.00 -24.10 -10.71
N TYR A 483 -6.60 -22.94 -10.44
CA TYR A 483 -5.98 -21.62 -10.51
C TYR A 483 -5.69 -21.10 -9.11
N VAL A 484 -4.42 -21.01 -8.76
CA VAL A 484 -3.96 -20.59 -7.42
C VAL A 484 -2.94 -19.48 -7.57
N MET A 485 -3.16 -18.36 -6.86
CA MET A 485 -2.18 -17.28 -6.78
C MET A 485 -1.89 -16.88 -5.34
N GLN A 486 -0.61 -16.70 -5.05
CA GLN A 486 -0.12 -16.12 -3.81
C GLN A 486 -0.06 -14.61 -3.92
N GLY A 487 -0.52 -13.91 -2.87
CA GLY A 487 -0.42 -12.47 -2.73
C GLY A 487 0.00 -12.04 -1.33
N GLU A 488 0.39 -10.80 -1.20
CA GLU A 488 0.83 -10.16 0.03
C GLU A 488 -0.08 -8.97 0.34
N VAL A 489 -0.49 -8.79 1.60
CA VAL A 489 -1.30 -7.64 2.01
C VAL A 489 -0.59 -6.90 3.14
N TYR A 490 -0.48 -5.58 2.97
CA TYR A 490 0.24 -4.68 3.87
C TYR A 490 -0.75 -3.78 4.57
N THR A 491 -1.06 -4.08 5.83
CA THR A 491 -2.03 -3.33 6.63
C THR A 491 -1.34 -2.52 7.73
N GLU A 492 -1.88 -1.33 8.06
CA GLU A 492 -1.38 -0.54 9.19
C GLU A 492 -1.48 -1.33 10.50
N ALA A 493 -2.62 -1.97 10.73
CA ALA A 493 -2.79 -2.83 11.89
C ALA A 493 -2.06 -4.18 11.72
N ALA A 494 -1.72 -4.80 12.83
CA ALA A 494 -1.06 -6.11 12.87
C ALA A 494 -2.00 -7.25 12.41
N PHE A 495 -1.41 -8.37 11.97
CA PHE A 495 -2.12 -9.59 11.60
C PHE A 495 -3.13 -10.00 12.68
N GLY A 496 -4.36 -10.34 12.25
CA GLY A 496 -5.44 -10.81 13.13
C GLY A 496 -6.23 -9.70 13.82
N GLN A 497 -5.90 -8.44 13.64
CA GLN A 497 -6.70 -7.34 14.15
C GLN A 497 -8.00 -7.20 13.34
N ARG A 498 -9.14 -7.22 14.04
CA ARG A 498 -10.48 -7.16 13.42
C ARG A 498 -10.84 -5.74 12.96
N GLY A 499 -11.80 -5.66 12.06
CA GLY A 499 -12.34 -4.42 11.48
C GLY A 499 -11.75 -4.09 10.13
N SER A 500 -12.11 -2.93 9.59
CA SER A 500 -11.57 -2.44 8.32
C SER A 500 -10.09 -2.09 8.49
N GLN A 501 -9.25 -2.60 7.61
CA GLN A 501 -7.80 -2.40 7.60
C GLN A 501 -7.43 -1.36 6.56
N GLU A 502 -6.54 -0.45 6.94
CA GLU A 502 -5.94 0.52 6.03
C GLU A 502 -4.62 -0.04 5.45
N PHE A 503 -4.33 0.31 4.21
CA PHE A 503 -3.09 -0.07 3.55
C PHE A 503 -1.89 0.68 4.13
N SER A 504 -0.77 -0.03 4.37
CA SER A 504 0.47 0.55 4.86
C SER A 504 1.53 0.66 3.77
N VAL A 505 1.75 1.88 3.30
CA VAL A 505 2.85 2.17 2.35
C VAL A 505 4.21 1.93 3.00
N GLU A 506 4.36 2.26 4.28
CA GLU A 506 5.62 2.05 5.00
C GLU A 506 6.00 0.56 5.03
N LYS A 507 5.06 -0.30 5.40
CA LYS A 507 5.31 -1.75 5.44
C LYS A 507 5.55 -2.32 4.05
N LEU A 508 4.89 -1.80 3.00
CA LEU A 508 5.16 -2.18 1.61
C LEU A 508 6.61 -1.87 1.23
N LEU A 509 7.09 -0.64 1.49
CA LEU A 509 8.45 -0.22 1.15
C LEU A 509 9.53 -0.93 1.97
N HIS A 510 9.19 -1.42 3.17
CA HIS A 510 10.07 -2.23 4.01
C HIS A 510 9.87 -3.74 3.82
N GLU A 511 9.05 -4.14 2.86
CA GLU A 511 8.77 -5.56 2.56
C GLU A 511 8.29 -6.35 3.79
N ARG A 512 7.38 -5.76 4.61
CA ARG A 512 6.85 -6.38 5.84
C ARG A 512 5.33 -6.57 5.75
N PRO A 513 4.83 -7.52 4.93
CA PRO A 513 3.40 -7.79 4.85
C PRO A 513 2.88 -8.36 6.17
N GLU A 514 1.66 -7.99 6.51
CA GLU A 514 0.94 -8.57 7.65
C GLU A 514 0.24 -9.87 7.27
N TYR A 515 -0.26 -9.97 6.05
CA TYR A 515 -0.95 -11.16 5.56
C TYR A 515 -0.29 -11.71 4.30
N PHE A 516 -0.28 -13.04 4.23
CA PHE A 516 -0.02 -13.77 3.00
C PHE A 516 -1.28 -14.59 2.66
N VAL A 517 -1.72 -14.58 1.42
CA VAL A 517 -2.99 -15.18 1.06
C VAL A 517 -2.91 -15.97 -0.24
N PHE A 518 -3.64 -17.08 -0.32
CA PHE A 518 -4.01 -17.67 -1.59
C PHE A 518 -5.36 -17.08 -2.02
N ASN A 519 -5.49 -16.76 -3.31
CA ASN A 519 -6.71 -16.27 -3.94
C ASN A 519 -7.42 -15.17 -3.15
N GLY A 520 -6.66 -14.19 -2.65
CA GLY A 520 -7.14 -12.90 -2.18
C GLY A 520 -7.46 -12.79 -0.70
N SER A 521 -7.73 -13.86 0.05
CA SER A 521 -8.04 -13.76 1.48
C SER A 521 -7.59 -14.95 2.30
N VAL A 522 -7.43 -14.74 3.60
CA VAL A 522 -7.19 -15.82 4.57
C VAL A 522 -8.35 -16.81 4.55
N GLY A 523 -8.04 -18.07 4.36
CA GLY A 523 -9.02 -19.15 4.31
C GLY A 523 -9.75 -19.29 2.96
N ALA A 524 -9.38 -18.53 1.93
CA ALA A 524 -10.01 -18.66 0.60
C ALA A 524 -9.99 -20.10 0.09
N LEU A 525 -8.83 -20.75 0.11
CA LEU A 525 -8.65 -22.11 -0.39
C LEU A 525 -8.61 -23.19 0.73
N SER A 526 -8.80 -22.83 1.99
CA SER A 526 -8.83 -23.81 3.09
C SER A 526 -10.17 -23.93 3.79
N LYS A 527 -11.00 -22.85 3.73
CA LYS A 527 -12.32 -22.82 4.39
C LYS A 527 -13.45 -22.52 3.42
N LEU A 528 -13.28 -21.51 2.54
CA LEU A 528 -14.33 -21.05 1.65
C LEU A 528 -14.50 -21.97 0.42
N HIS A 529 -13.39 -22.26 -0.24
CA HIS A 529 -13.36 -22.98 -1.53
C HIS A 529 -12.18 -23.98 -1.55
N PRO A 530 -12.13 -24.99 -0.65
CA PRO A 530 -11.09 -26.00 -0.70
C PRO A 530 -11.14 -26.77 -2.03
N LEU A 531 -10.00 -27.14 -2.56
CA LEU A 531 -9.88 -27.91 -3.78
C LEU A 531 -10.38 -29.34 -3.56
N GLN A 532 -10.99 -29.95 -4.57
CA GLN A 532 -11.59 -31.28 -4.49
C GLN A 532 -11.10 -32.16 -5.65
N ALA A 533 -10.70 -33.39 -5.36
CA ALA A 533 -10.36 -34.41 -6.36
C ALA A 533 -10.55 -35.81 -5.77
N LYS A 534 -10.30 -36.86 -6.56
CA LYS A 534 -10.40 -38.25 -6.13
C LYS A 534 -9.09 -38.98 -6.31
N VAL A 535 -8.89 -40.02 -5.50
CA VAL A 535 -7.78 -40.96 -5.67
C VAL A 535 -7.83 -41.56 -7.08
N GLY A 536 -6.69 -41.61 -7.73
CA GLY A 536 -6.52 -42.05 -9.12
C GLY A 536 -6.56 -40.92 -10.15
N GLU A 537 -7.05 -39.74 -9.78
CA GLU A 537 -7.14 -38.57 -10.67
C GLU A 537 -5.82 -37.78 -10.69
N THR A 538 -5.54 -37.19 -11.85
CA THR A 538 -4.41 -36.26 -12.05
C THR A 538 -4.86 -34.82 -11.88
N VAL A 539 -4.15 -34.09 -11.07
CA VAL A 539 -4.37 -32.67 -10.77
C VAL A 539 -3.30 -31.83 -11.47
N ARG A 540 -3.70 -30.70 -12.05
CA ARG A 540 -2.82 -29.62 -12.51
C ARG A 540 -3.14 -28.36 -11.74
N ILE A 541 -2.11 -27.73 -11.18
CA ILE A 541 -2.22 -26.43 -10.55
C ILE A 541 -1.45 -25.41 -11.40
N PHE A 542 -2.16 -24.41 -11.89
CA PHE A 542 -1.60 -23.18 -12.45
C PHE A 542 -1.30 -22.27 -11.27
N PHE A 543 -0.04 -22.20 -10.88
CA PHE A 543 0.38 -21.43 -9.72
C PHE A 543 1.13 -20.19 -10.11
N GLY A 544 0.73 -19.04 -9.55
CA GLY A 544 1.39 -17.74 -9.75
C GLY A 544 1.63 -16.99 -8.45
N VAL A 545 2.61 -16.10 -8.47
CA VAL A 545 2.92 -15.18 -7.38
C VAL A 545 2.66 -13.76 -7.87
N GLY A 546 1.56 -13.15 -7.39
CA GLY A 546 1.31 -11.73 -7.62
C GLY A 546 2.36 -10.87 -6.91
N GLY A 547 2.72 -11.26 -5.73
CA GLY A 547 3.71 -10.58 -4.91
C GLY A 547 3.13 -9.38 -4.17
N PRO A 548 3.79 -8.21 -4.18
CA PRO A 548 4.82 -7.78 -5.13
C PRO A 548 6.27 -8.16 -4.80
N ASN A 549 6.60 -8.57 -3.57
CA ASN A 549 7.99 -8.60 -3.11
C ASN A 549 8.54 -10.03 -2.90
N TYR A 550 7.72 -10.97 -2.43
CA TYR A 550 8.21 -12.26 -1.96
C TYR A 550 8.12 -13.37 -2.99
N THR A 551 9.21 -14.10 -3.14
CA THR A 551 9.28 -15.40 -3.84
C THR A 551 8.56 -16.46 -3.04
N SER A 552 7.86 -17.40 -3.69
CA SER A 552 7.25 -18.58 -3.09
C SER A 552 8.14 -19.80 -3.24
N SER A 553 8.19 -20.63 -2.21
CA SER A 553 8.67 -22.02 -2.28
C SER A 553 7.44 -22.95 -2.26
N PHE A 554 6.70 -22.99 -3.38
CA PHE A 554 5.42 -23.69 -3.46
C PHE A 554 5.56 -25.18 -3.27
N HIS A 555 4.77 -25.74 -2.37
CA HIS A 555 4.75 -27.15 -2.03
C HIS A 555 3.32 -27.61 -1.73
N VAL A 556 3.01 -28.86 -2.03
CA VAL A 556 1.80 -29.55 -1.59
C VAL A 556 2.23 -30.65 -0.62
N ILE A 557 1.94 -30.45 0.68
CA ILE A 557 2.35 -31.39 1.72
C ILE A 557 1.66 -32.74 1.50
N GLY A 558 2.45 -33.79 1.38
CA GLY A 558 2.00 -35.15 1.08
C GLY A 558 2.13 -35.56 -0.38
N GLU A 559 2.61 -34.65 -1.26
CA GLU A 559 2.77 -34.94 -2.69
C GLU A 559 4.17 -34.67 -3.21
N ILE A 560 4.53 -35.44 -4.25
CA ILE A 560 5.69 -35.24 -5.11
C ILE A 560 5.17 -34.95 -6.51
N PHE A 561 5.52 -33.82 -7.07
CA PHE A 561 5.06 -33.43 -8.40
C PHE A 561 5.61 -34.34 -9.48
N ASP A 562 4.73 -35.01 -10.21
CA ASP A 562 5.09 -35.85 -11.37
C ASP A 562 5.73 -35.04 -12.48
N ARG A 563 5.22 -33.78 -12.67
CA ARG A 563 5.72 -32.84 -13.65
C ARG A 563 5.69 -31.42 -13.10
N VAL A 564 6.77 -30.69 -13.38
CA VAL A 564 6.88 -29.27 -13.09
C VAL A 564 7.34 -28.55 -14.35
N TYR A 565 6.52 -27.67 -14.86
CA TYR A 565 6.89 -26.73 -15.91
C TYR A 565 7.54 -25.53 -15.23
N ASN A 566 8.86 -25.64 -15.04
CA ASN A 566 9.62 -24.66 -14.25
C ASN A 566 9.56 -23.28 -14.90
N LEU A 567 9.35 -22.23 -14.07
CA LEU A 567 9.12 -20.86 -14.55
C LEU A 567 8.01 -20.77 -15.61
N ALA A 568 7.09 -21.75 -15.59
CA ALA A 568 5.94 -21.87 -16.48
C ALA A 568 6.25 -21.96 -17.99
N GLY A 569 7.49 -22.28 -18.35
CA GLY A 569 7.88 -22.57 -19.74
C GLY A 569 7.36 -23.95 -20.14
N VAL A 570 6.54 -24.02 -21.21
CA VAL A 570 5.91 -25.27 -21.68
C VAL A 570 6.52 -25.79 -22.99
N GLN A 571 7.57 -25.17 -23.49
CA GLN A 571 8.26 -25.59 -24.70
C GLN A 571 9.27 -26.70 -24.43
N GLU A 572 9.87 -26.71 -23.25
CA GLU A 572 10.83 -27.72 -22.80
C GLU A 572 10.11 -28.83 -22.00
N PRO A 573 10.70 -30.05 -21.96
CA PRO A 573 10.16 -31.11 -21.14
C PRO A 573 10.09 -30.72 -19.66
N PRO A 574 8.99 -31.03 -18.95
CA PRO A 574 8.87 -30.71 -17.53
C PRO A 574 9.86 -31.50 -16.67
N LEU A 575 10.30 -30.90 -15.57
CA LEU A 575 11.03 -31.60 -14.51
C LEU A 575 10.13 -32.69 -13.92
N ARG A 576 10.72 -33.75 -13.35
CA ARG A 576 9.99 -34.89 -12.76
C ARG A 576 10.48 -35.19 -11.36
N GLY A 577 9.56 -35.63 -10.49
CA GLY A 577 9.87 -36.05 -9.14
C GLY A 577 10.34 -34.88 -8.26
N VAL A 578 9.69 -33.72 -8.36
CA VAL A 578 10.05 -32.49 -7.65
C VAL A 578 9.12 -32.29 -6.48
N GLN A 579 9.67 -32.03 -5.31
CA GLN A 579 8.86 -31.80 -4.10
C GLN A 579 8.43 -30.34 -3.91
N THR A 580 9.27 -29.36 -4.23
CA THR A 580 9.07 -27.93 -3.97
C THR A 580 9.59 -27.13 -5.14
N VAL A 581 8.85 -26.09 -5.52
CA VAL A 581 9.18 -25.24 -6.68
C VAL A 581 9.35 -23.79 -6.23
N THR A 582 10.46 -23.17 -6.67
CA THR A 582 10.68 -21.75 -6.47
C THR A 582 9.94 -20.94 -7.55
N VAL A 583 9.06 -20.02 -7.14
CA VAL A 583 8.31 -19.14 -8.03
C VAL A 583 8.58 -17.69 -7.61
N PRO A 584 9.27 -16.89 -8.43
CA PRO A 584 9.59 -15.52 -8.07
C PRO A 584 8.33 -14.62 -8.04
N ALA A 585 8.42 -13.47 -7.37
CA ALA A 585 7.41 -12.44 -7.47
C ALA A 585 7.19 -12.04 -8.95
N GLY A 586 5.94 -11.93 -9.39
CA GLY A 586 5.59 -11.71 -10.79
C GLY A 586 5.83 -12.91 -11.71
N GLY A 587 6.10 -14.08 -11.16
CA GLY A 587 6.33 -15.33 -11.88
C GLY A 587 5.22 -16.36 -11.70
N ALA A 588 5.35 -17.47 -12.44
CA ALA A 588 4.41 -18.58 -12.40
C ALA A 588 5.09 -19.94 -12.59
N THR A 589 4.38 -21.01 -12.28
CA THR A 589 4.74 -22.41 -12.59
C THR A 589 3.48 -23.23 -12.85
N ILE A 590 3.65 -24.38 -13.47
CA ILE A 590 2.58 -25.39 -13.61
C ILE A 590 3.10 -26.67 -12.96
N VAL A 591 2.33 -27.22 -12.04
CA VAL A 591 2.66 -28.52 -11.41
C VAL A 591 1.55 -29.52 -11.70
N GLU A 592 1.93 -30.80 -11.93
CA GLU A 592 1.01 -31.90 -12.14
C GLU A 592 1.41 -33.06 -11.22
N PHE A 593 0.43 -33.71 -10.63
CA PHE A 593 0.61 -34.90 -9.81
C PHE A 593 -0.65 -35.78 -9.82
N LYS A 594 -0.49 -37.05 -9.53
CA LYS A 594 -1.60 -37.99 -9.41
C LYS A 594 -1.82 -38.32 -7.93
N LEU A 595 -3.07 -38.24 -7.51
CA LEU A 595 -3.46 -38.58 -6.14
C LEU A 595 -3.55 -40.11 -5.97
N ASP A 596 -2.71 -40.67 -5.12
CA ASP A 596 -2.67 -42.12 -4.88
C ASP A 596 -3.21 -42.54 -3.50
N VAL A 597 -3.41 -41.58 -2.57
CA VAL A 597 -3.90 -41.81 -1.21
C VAL A 597 -5.00 -40.81 -0.88
N PRO A 598 -6.10 -41.19 -0.20
CA PRO A 598 -7.13 -40.23 0.24
C PRO A 598 -6.66 -39.38 1.42
N GLY A 599 -7.16 -38.15 1.53
CA GLY A 599 -6.88 -37.28 2.65
C GLY A 599 -6.86 -35.80 2.27
N ASN A 600 -6.39 -34.97 3.22
CA ASN A 600 -6.20 -33.55 3.00
C ASN A 600 -4.72 -33.26 2.70
N TYR A 601 -4.46 -32.69 1.56
CA TYR A 601 -3.15 -32.24 1.13
C TYR A 601 -3.08 -30.74 1.30
N ILE A 602 -2.04 -30.24 1.96
CA ILE A 602 -1.96 -28.81 2.32
C ILE A 602 -1.06 -28.07 1.34
N LEU A 603 -1.62 -27.09 0.66
CA LEU A 603 -0.89 -26.15 -0.19
C LEU A 603 -0.23 -25.10 0.70
N VAL A 604 1.08 -24.94 0.56
CA VAL A 604 1.88 -23.99 1.34
C VAL A 604 2.96 -23.33 0.48
N ASP A 605 3.40 -22.17 0.93
CA ASP A 605 4.77 -21.71 0.71
C ASP A 605 5.63 -22.30 1.82
N HIS A 606 6.70 -23.01 1.49
CA HIS A 606 7.53 -23.70 2.49
C HIS A 606 8.38 -22.74 3.36
N ALA A 607 8.25 -21.43 3.17
CA ALA A 607 8.54 -20.44 4.20
C ALA A 607 7.39 -20.45 5.23
N LEU A 608 7.32 -21.51 6.05
CA LEU A 608 6.14 -21.93 6.81
C LEU A 608 5.58 -20.87 7.80
N SER A 609 6.38 -19.90 8.23
CA SER A 609 5.86 -18.77 9.01
C SER A 609 4.77 -17.96 8.29
N ARG A 610 4.66 -18.10 6.95
CA ARG A 610 3.61 -17.47 6.16
C ARG A 610 2.27 -18.19 6.32
N ALA A 611 2.27 -19.48 6.65
CA ALA A 611 1.06 -20.21 6.99
C ALA A 611 0.38 -19.62 8.22
N GLU A 612 1.16 -19.22 9.24
CA GLU A 612 0.68 -18.52 10.44
C GLU A 612 0.10 -17.13 10.14
N ARG A 613 0.40 -16.59 8.96
CA ARG A 613 -0.13 -15.32 8.45
C ARG A 613 -1.21 -15.49 7.38
N GLY A 614 -1.76 -16.71 7.26
CA GLY A 614 -2.95 -16.99 6.45
C GLY A 614 -2.72 -17.72 5.13
N LEU A 615 -1.47 -18.09 4.77
CA LEU A 615 -1.15 -18.73 3.49
C LEU A 615 -1.32 -20.25 3.56
N ILE A 616 -2.55 -20.73 3.57
CA ILE A 616 -2.91 -22.15 3.59
C ILE A 616 -4.01 -22.41 2.56
N GLY A 617 -3.81 -23.46 1.73
CA GLY A 617 -4.85 -24.07 0.92
C GLY A 617 -5.03 -25.55 1.27
N ILE A 618 -6.17 -26.14 0.97
CA ILE A 618 -6.45 -27.57 1.16
C ILE A 618 -6.95 -28.15 -0.16
N LEU A 619 -6.33 -29.26 -0.56
CA LEU A 619 -6.84 -30.16 -1.59
C LEU A 619 -7.33 -31.43 -0.89
N HIS A 620 -8.63 -31.67 -0.94
CA HIS A 620 -9.27 -32.87 -0.40
C HIS A 620 -9.31 -33.96 -1.48
N ALA A 621 -8.70 -35.10 -1.23
CA ALA A 621 -8.74 -36.28 -2.06
C ALA A 621 -9.69 -37.31 -1.46
N GLU A 622 -10.81 -37.57 -2.14
CA GLU A 622 -11.77 -38.62 -1.75
C GLU A 622 -11.36 -39.97 -2.35
N GLY A 623 -11.41 -41.04 -1.58
CA GLY A 623 -11.14 -42.36 -2.09
C GLY A 623 -10.93 -43.45 -1.03
N ALA A 624 -10.60 -44.68 -1.50
CA ALA A 624 -10.24 -45.75 -0.60
C ALA A 624 -8.79 -45.64 -0.11
N PRO A 625 -8.49 -45.99 1.15
CA PRO A 625 -7.12 -46.05 1.64
C PRO A 625 -6.22 -46.94 0.78
N ASN A 626 -4.95 -46.59 0.66
CA ASN A 626 -3.93 -47.38 -0.02
C ASN A 626 -2.76 -47.64 0.93
N PRO A 627 -2.84 -48.69 1.78
CA PRO A 627 -1.84 -48.96 2.81
C PRO A 627 -0.49 -49.43 2.23
N GLU A 628 -0.43 -49.84 0.95
CA GLU A 628 0.84 -50.16 0.28
C GLU A 628 1.68 -48.89 0.02
N ILE A 629 1.04 -47.73 -0.08
CA ILE A 629 1.71 -46.44 -0.31
C ILE A 629 1.84 -45.68 1.01
N PHE A 630 0.78 -45.60 1.81
CA PHE A 630 0.77 -44.88 3.05
C PHE A 630 -0.11 -45.57 4.09
N GLU A 631 0.49 -45.98 5.20
CA GLU A 631 -0.20 -46.52 6.35
C GLU A 631 0.18 -45.74 7.60
N GLY A 632 -0.81 -45.06 8.23
CA GLY A 632 -0.62 -44.31 9.46
C GLY A 632 -1.94 -43.96 10.11
N LYS A 633 -1.95 -43.83 11.44
CA LYS A 633 -3.09 -43.26 12.13
C LYS A 633 -3.04 -41.72 12.03
N VAL A 634 -3.96 -41.13 11.31
CA VAL A 634 -4.13 -39.68 11.30
C VAL A 634 -5.00 -39.31 12.49
N GLU A 635 -4.41 -38.70 13.52
CA GLU A 635 -5.15 -38.16 14.65
C GLU A 635 -5.72 -36.80 14.28
N ALA A 636 -6.99 -36.55 14.61
CA ALA A 636 -7.63 -35.26 14.40
C ALA A 636 -6.91 -34.20 15.25
N GLY A 637 -6.24 -33.25 14.59
CA GLY A 637 -5.48 -32.17 15.23
C GLY A 637 -3.95 -32.36 15.22
N GLY A 638 -3.42 -33.43 14.63
CA GLY A 638 -2.00 -33.61 14.38
C GLY A 638 -1.51 -32.64 13.30
N GLY A 639 -0.60 -31.78 13.69
CA GLY A 639 -0.14 -30.56 13.08
C GLY A 639 0.20 -30.56 11.58
N HIS A 640 0.02 -29.51 11.07
CA HIS A 640 0.32 -28.53 10.01
C HIS A 640 -0.92 -27.82 9.57
#